data_ca3d4031ac49cb1cafce3fbd978043ac
#
_entry.id   ca3d4031ac49cb1cafce3fbd978043ac
#
_cell.length_a   1.000
_cell.length_b   1.000
_cell.length_c   1.000
_cell.angle_alpha   90.00
_cell.angle_beta   90.00
_cell.angle_gamma   90.00
#
_symmetry.space_group_name_H-M   'P 1'
#
loop_
_entity.id
_entity.type
_entity.pdbx_description
1 polymer ?
#
loop_
_entity_poly.entity_id
_entity_poly.type
_entity_poly.pdbx_seq_one_letter_code
_entity_poly.pdbx_strand_id
1 'polypeptide(L)'
;MDNIQTGIDDKIKEMGARIRELRELEHLTVSEMAAAVGLSEAEYQDCEAGRHDMNFTIIYRCAGILKVDVTELIEGDAPRLRSYDLTRAGAGQRVSQAHGMTYYNMADAFQNRIAEPLYVRCHYDPQAELKPIEVTSHAGQECDIVVDGYLKVQIGAHQEVLGPGDSIYYNSRTPHGMIAVSGKDCIFYAIVLNPEGEPIPELNMPVTVEESAPAKRDTESRIYRNFIDVAENEKGVPTSITFKNTEHFNFAFDIVDAIAEKDKNKLAMVYVSEKDEEKKFTFHDMYHESARCANYFTSIGIKKGDRVILSLKRHYQFWFAMLGLNKIGAIAIPATSQLLAHDFSYRFRKAGVSAVICSADGDIAEQVEIAEQTYEKPLIKMLVNGEREGWRDFNTEYAMYSSHFARKENSPGGDDTMLMFFTSGTSGYPKLTMHNYKYALGHFHTARYWHSVDPDGLHFTISETGWAKALWGKLFGQWISEAATFVYDFDRFDAARILPMIAKYHITTLCAPPTMLRMMIKQDLSKYDFSSVKRVTTAGEALNPEVFRKFKDATGLSIYDGFGQSESTMIIGNLAGAQTKIGSMGKAAPIYDVVLMDKDDHPVEAGEVGEIAIGLSKGSPCGLTTGYYDDAEENAYAFRSGYYHTGDLAWKDEDDFYWYVGRADDVIKSSGYRIGPFEIENVIMELPYVLECGVSAAPDEVRGQVVKASIVLVKGTEPGDALVKEVQEYVKEHTAPYKYPRIVVFKESLPKTASGKIQRNLL
;
A
#
# COMPACT_ATOMS: atom_id res chain seq x y z
N MET A 1 16.91 -51.12 -22.57
CA MET A 1 17.03 -49.72 -22.05
C MET A 1 18.38 -49.11 -22.43
N ASP A 2 19.48 -49.84 -22.38
CA ASP A 2 20.82 -49.30 -22.69
C ASP A 2 21.02 -48.75 -24.13
N ASN A 3 20.35 -49.36 -25.14
CA ASN A 3 20.47 -48.87 -26.54
C ASN A 3 19.71 -47.56 -26.85
N ILE A 4 18.68 -47.26 -26.08
CA ILE A 4 17.90 -46.00 -26.26
C ILE A 4 18.62 -44.83 -25.61
N GLN A 5 19.22 -45.04 -24.42
CA GLN A 5 19.98 -44.01 -23.70
C GLN A 5 21.24 -43.62 -24.48
N THR A 6 21.97 -44.58 -25.08
CA THR A 6 23.16 -44.30 -25.89
C THR A 6 22.84 -43.41 -27.13
N GLY A 7 21.69 -43.67 -27.77
CA GLY A 7 21.26 -42.86 -28.93
C GLY A 7 20.84 -41.42 -28.58
N ILE A 8 20.36 -41.18 -27.36
CA ILE A 8 20.00 -39.82 -26.87
C ILE A 8 21.25 -39.05 -26.54
N ASP A 9 22.19 -39.63 -25.83
CA ASP A 9 23.44 -38.99 -25.46
C ASP A 9 24.29 -38.58 -26.68
N ASP A 10 24.21 -39.37 -27.77
CA ASP A 10 24.88 -39.01 -29.03
C ASP A 10 24.20 -37.83 -29.75
N LYS A 11 22.86 -37.77 -29.77
CA LYS A 11 22.13 -36.62 -30.31
C LYS A 11 22.39 -35.29 -29.55
N ILE A 12 22.46 -35.36 -28.23
CA ILE A 12 22.80 -34.18 -27.40
C ILE A 12 24.20 -33.67 -27.72
N LYS A 13 25.17 -34.58 -27.91
CA LYS A 13 26.54 -34.18 -28.31
C LYS A 13 26.59 -33.60 -29.71
N GLU A 14 25.86 -34.15 -30.68
CA GLU A 14 25.80 -33.61 -32.02
C GLU A 14 25.16 -32.22 -32.07
N MET A 15 24.07 -32.01 -31.33
CA MET A 15 23.42 -30.69 -31.18
C MET A 15 24.36 -29.67 -30.55
N GLY A 16 25.02 -30.04 -29.44
CA GLY A 16 26.00 -29.18 -28.79
C GLY A 16 27.16 -28.79 -29.71
N ALA A 17 27.65 -29.73 -30.55
CA ALA A 17 28.68 -29.46 -31.55
C ALA A 17 28.22 -28.50 -32.65
N ARG A 18 26.96 -28.62 -33.13
CA ARG A 18 26.36 -27.68 -34.12
C ARG A 18 26.20 -26.27 -33.54
N ILE A 19 25.71 -26.14 -32.32
CA ILE A 19 25.60 -24.83 -31.64
C ILE A 19 26.96 -24.19 -31.51
N ARG A 20 27.97 -24.94 -31.11
CA ARG A 20 29.36 -24.44 -31.03
C ARG A 20 29.88 -23.97 -32.35
N GLU A 21 29.71 -24.75 -33.44
CA GLU A 21 30.17 -24.40 -34.80
C GLU A 21 29.50 -23.12 -35.28
N LEU A 22 28.17 -23.01 -35.13
CA LEU A 22 27.44 -21.81 -35.55
C LEU A 22 27.84 -20.59 -34.71
N ARG A 23 28.05 -20.75 -33.38
CA ARG A 23 28.55 -19.65 -32.55
C ARG A 23 29.91 -19.14 -33.02
N GLU A 24 30.83 -20.07 -33.33
CA GLU A 24 32.19 -19.70 -33.85
C GLU A 24 32.12 -19.02 -35.20
N LEU A 25 31.19 -19.44 -36.10
CA LEU A 25 30.95 -18.81 -37.40
C LEU A 25 30.36 -17.39 -37.24
N GLU A 26 29.49 -17.17 -36.31
CA GLU A 26 28.91 -15.83 -36.02
C GLU A 26 29.85 -14.97 -35.15
N HIS A 27 31.09 -15.44 -34.88
CA HIS A 27 32.09 -14.73 -34.07
C HIS A 27 31.66 -14.38 -32.62
N LEU A 28 30.72 -15.15 -32.08
CA LEU A 28 30.24 -14.97 -30.71
C LEU A 28 31.14 -15.71 -29.69
N THR A 29 31.39 -15.06 -28.56
CA THR A 29 32.12 -15.68 -27.46
C THR A 29 31.21 -16.60 -26.63
N VAL A 30 31.80 -17.52 -25.88
CA VAL A 30 31.07 -18.33 -24.91
C VAL A 30 30.34 -17.46 -23.88
N SER A 31 30.97 -16.38 -23.42
CA SER A 31 30.40 -15.46 -22.44
C SER A 31 29.14 -14.74 -23.00
N GLU A 32 29.19 -14.29 -24.25
CA GLU A 32 28.04 -13.64 -24.90
C GLU A 32 26.87 -14.58 -25.08
N MET A 33 27.13 -15.79 -25.53
CA MET A 33 26.08 -16.80 -25.71
C MET A 33 25.50 -17.23 -24.35
N ALA A 34 26.33 -17.51 -23.35
CA ALA A 34 25.90 -17.89 -22.01
C ALA A 34 24.99 -16.80 -21.40
N ALA A 35 25.38 -15.54 -21.49
CA ALA A 35 24.59 -14.41 -21.01
C ALA A 35 23.24 -14.30 -21.75
N ALA A 36 23.24 -14.48 -23.09
CA ALA A 36 22.06 -14.35 -23.92
C ALA A 36 21.04 -15.49 -23.69
N VAL A 37 21.51 -16.71 -23.40
CA VAL A 37 20.63 -17.85 -23.07
C VAL A 37 20.32 -17.96 -21.58
N GLY A 38 20.97 -17.16 -20.72
CA GLY A 38 20.70 -17.11 -19.28
C GLY A 38 21.41 -18.21 -18.49
N LEU A 39 22.55 -18.72 -18.94
CA LEU A 39 23.39 -19.70 -18.27
C LEU A 39 24.72 -19.06 -17.79
N SER A 40 25.38 -19.72 -16.85
CA SER A 40 26.80 -19.46 -16.59
C SER A 40 27.66 -19.95 -17.74
N GLU A 41 28.87 -19.41 -17.91
CA GLU A 41 29.83 -19.87 -18.93
C GLU A 41 30.15 -21.35 -18.81
N ALA A 42 30.25 -21.86 -17.58
CA ALA A 42 30.54 -23.27 -17.34
C ALA A 42 29.37 -24.19 -17.77
N GLU A 43 28.13 -23.83 -17.42
CA GLU A 43 26.93 -24.57 -17.82
C GLU A 43 26.76 -24.54 -19.35
N TYR A 44 26.96 -23.37 -19.96
CA TYR A 44 26.86 -23.26 -21.42
C TYR A 44 27.94 -24.09 -22.13
N GLN A 45 29.19 -24.12 -21.63
CA GLN A 45 30.25 -24.98 -22.16
C GLN A 45 29.92 -26.46 -21.99
N ASP A 46 29.25 -26.85 -20.93
CA ASP A 46 28.79 -28.23 -20.74
C ASP A 46 27.67 -28.59 -21.73
N CYS A 47 26.79 -27.64 -22.08
CA CYS A 47 25.82 -27.80 -23.16
C CYS A 47 26.50 -28.00 -24.52
N GLU A 48 27.46 -27.14 -24.90
CA GLU A 48 28.21 -27.29 -26.17
C GLU A 48 29.02 -28.59 -26.24
N ALA A 49 29.48 -29.08 -25.10
CA ALA A 49 30.20 -30.35 -25.01
C ALA A 49 29.29 -31.58 -24.94
N GLY A 50 27.96 -31.39 -24.94
CA GLY A 50 26.99 -32.51 -24.84
C GLY A 50 27.01 -33.24 -23.49
N ARG A 51 27.50 -32.57 -22.44
CA ARG A 51 27.52 -33.12 -21.07
C ARG A 51 26.27 -32.76 -20.28
N HIS A 52 25.51 -31.80 -20.77
CA HIS A 52 24.26 -31.34 -20.18
C HIS A 52 23.20 -31.30 -21.26
N ASP A 53 22.03 -31.89 -21.00
CA ASP A 53 20.88 -31.84 -21.92
C ASP A 53 20.24 -30.42 -21.83
N MET A 54 20.05 -29.80 -22.98
CA MET A 54 19.47 -28.46 -23.06
C MET A 54 17.94 -28.55 -23.02
N ASN A 55 17.31 -27.75 -22.17
CA ASN A 55 15.87 -27.62 -22.24
C ASN A 55 15.44 -26.89 -23.54
N PHE A 56 14.17 -27.03 -23.92
CA PHE A 56 13.64 -26.44 -25.14
C PHE A 56 13.90 -24.93 -25.21
N THR A 57 13.74 -24.20 -24.10
CA THR A 57 13.96 -22.74 -24.04
C THR A 57 15.40 -22.36 -24.41
N ILE A 58 16.38 -23.13 -23.97
CA ILE A 58 17.79 -22.88 -24.29
C ILE A 58 18.04 -23.14 -25.78
N ILE A 59 17.54 -24.26 -26.32
CA ILE A 59 17.65 -24.61 -27.74
C ILE A 59 17.01 -23.52 -28.60
N TYR A 60 15.80 -23.11 -28.23
CA TYR A 60 15.04 -22.07 -28.93
C TYR A 60 15.73 -20.70 -28.93
N ARG A 61 16.32 -20.31 -27.80
CA ARG A 61 17.14 -19.07 -27.72
C ARG A 61 18.38 -19.18 -28.58
N CYS A 62 19.08 -20.33 -28.54
CA CYS A 62 20.23 -20.57 -29.39
C CYS A 62 19.85 -20.43 -30.86
N ALA A 63 18.75 -21.05 -31.33
CA ALA A 63 18.24 -20.96 -32.68
C ALA A 63 17.98 -19.53 -33.11
N GLY A 64 17.31 -18.73 -32.27
CA GLY A 64 17.02 -17.32 -32.54
C GLY A 64 18.27 -16.43 -32.63
N ILE A 65 19.26 -16.66 -31.73
CA ILE A 65 20.53 -15.92 -31.73
C ILE A 65 21.37 -16.26 -32.98
N LEU A 66 21.44 -17.55 -33.29
CA LEU A 66 22.23 -18.11 -34.42
C LEU A 66 21.48 -17.99 -35.75
N LYS A 67 20.23 -17.52 -35.75
CA LYS A 67 19.39 -17.30 -36.96
C LYS A 67 19.19 -18.56 -37.79
N VAL A 68 18.97 -19.68 -37.13
CA VAL A 68 18.68 -20.99 -37.74
C VAL A 68 17.37 -21.55 -37.19
N ASP A 69 16.78 -22.51 -37.93
CA ASP A 69 15.60 -23.22 -37.44
C ASP A 69 15.97 -24.16 -36.28
N VAL A 70 15.06 -24.33 -35.32
CA VAL A 70 15.24 -25.26 -34.16
C VAL A 70 15.55 -26.65 -34.67
N THR A 71 14.90 -27.09 -35.76
CA THR A 71 15.13 -28.41 -36.40
C THR A 71 16.55 -28.54 -36.95
N GLU A 72 17.12 -27.47 -37.50
CA GLU A 72 18.52 -27.48 -37.97
C GLU A 72 19.50 -27.72 -36.81
N LEU A 73 19.25 -27.16 -35.63
CA LEU A 73 20.09 -27.43 -34.47
C LEU A 73 19.98 -28.88 -34.00
N ILE A 74 18.76 -29.42 -34.02
CA ILE A 74 18.46 -30.76 -33.43
C ILE A 74 18.86 -31.86 -34.43
N GLU A 75 18.46 -31.76 -35.68
CA GLU A 75 18.64 -32.84 -36.67
C GLU A 75 19.81 -32.57 -37.65
N GLY A 76 20.24 -31.31 -37.81
CA GLY A 76 21.27 -30.95 -38.76
C GLY A 76 20.79 -30.79 -40.21
N ASP A 77 19.49 -30.91 -40.46
CA ASP A 77 18.86 -30.77 -41.77
C ASP A 77 17.81 -29.64 -41.78
N ALA A 78 17.79 -28.86 -42.82
CA ALA A 78 16.80 -27.80 -43.00
C ALA A 78 15.43 -28.36 -43.39
N PRO A 79 14.33 -27.85 -42.80
CA PRO A 79 12.96 -28.23 -43.19
C PRO A 79 12.69 -28.00 -44.67
N ARG A 80 11.91 -28.89 -45.32
CA ARG A 80 11.73 -28.89 -46.80
C ARG A 80 10.30 -28.66 -47.29
N LEU A 81 9.29 -28.85 -46.44
CA LEU A 81 7.87 -28.73 -46.81
C LEU A 81 7.39 -27.28 -46.70
N ARG A 82 6.52 -26.85 -47.64
CA ARG A 82 6.06 -25.42 -47.72
C ARG A 82 4.55 -25.26 -47.63
N SER A 83 3.78 -26.32 -47.79
CA SER A 83 2.32 -26.25 -47.87
C SER A 83 1.63 -26.88 -46.70
N TYR A 84 2.07 -28.04 -46.25
CA TYR A 84 1.58 -28.72 -45.05
C TYR A 84 2.60 -29.74 -44.56
N ASP A 85 2.55 -30.05 -43.29
CA ASP A 85 3.22 -31.15 -42.68
C ASP A 85 2.19 -32.02 -41.91
N LEU A 86 2.33 -33.32 -41.92
CA LEU A 86 1.37 -34.23 -41.28
C LEU A 86 2.09 -35.14 -40.30
N THR A 87 1.98 -34.85 -39.05
CA THR A 87 2.47 -35.71 -37.98
C THR A 87 1.36 -36.63 -37.46
N ARG A 88 1.54 -37.94 -37.58
CA ARG A 88 0.60 -38.94 -37.04
C ARG A 88 0.74 -39.07 -35.51
N ALA A 89 -0.33 -39.52 -34.83
CA ALA A 89 -0.30 -39.74 -33.38
C ALA A 89 0.88 -40.62 -32.96
N GLY A 90 1.72 -40.12 -32.07
CA GLY A 90 2.94 -40.83 -31.61
C GLY A 90 4.15 -40.75 -32.54
N ALA A 91 4.07 -40.02 -33.67
CA ALA A 91 5.16 -39.88 -34.65
C ALA A 91 5.87 -38.51 -34.52
N GLY A 92 5.50 -37.65 -33.55
CA GLY A 92 6.18 -36.41 -33.30
C GLY A 92 7.64 -36.63 -32.93
N GLN A 93 8.53 -35.77 -33.45
CA GLN A 93 9.94 -35.87 -33.20
C GLN A 93 10.33 -35.35 -31.83
N ARG A 94 11.03 -36.18 -31.05
CA ARG A 94 11.47 -35.79 -29.70
C ARG A 94 12.54 -34.72 -29.78
N VAL A 95 12.26 -33.55 -29.19
CA VAL A 95 13.15 -32.39 -29.20
C VAL A 95 14.04 -32.33 -27.97
N SER A 96 13.44 -32.46 -26.78
CA SER A 96 14.19 -32.44 -25.52
C SER A 96 13.46 -33.15 -24.40
N GLN A 97 14.20 -33.41 -23.32
CA GLN A 97 13.65 -33.87 -22.04
C GLN A 97 14.36 -33.12 -20.93
N ALA A 98 13.67 -32.17 -20.30
CA ALA A 98 14.22 -31.38 -19.19
C ALA A 98 13.12 -30.99 -18.20
N HIS A 99 13.48 -30.76 -16.95
CA HIS A 99 12.57 -30.30 -15.89
C HIS A 99 11.26 -31.15 -15.76
N GLY A 100 11.36 -32.45 -15.95
CA GLY A 100 10.20 -33.36 -15.88
C GLY A 100 9.27 -33.33 -17.09
N MET A 101 9.65 -32.67 -18.20
CA MET A 101 8.87 -32.61 -19.43
C MET A 101 9.59 -33.25 -20.61
N THR A 102 8.83 -33.90 -21.49
CA THR A 102 9.31 -34.39 -22.78
C THR A 102 8.55 -33.71 -23.89
N TYR A 103 9.28 -33.07 -24.78
CA TYR A 103 8.76 -32.30 -25.91
C TYR A 103 8.90 -33.02 -27.21
N TYR A 104 7.86 -32.99 -28.05
CA TYR A 104 7.85 -33.59 -29.40
C TYR A 104 7.41 -32.49 -30.39
N ASN A 105 8.22 -32.23 -31.42
CA ASN A 105 7.86 -31.31 -32.51
C ASN A 105 6.82 -31.97 -33.40
N MET A 106 5.77 -31.25 -33.77
CA MET A 106 4.66 -31.73 -34.57
C MET A 106 4.67 -31.20 -36.02
N ALA A 107 5.67 -30.43 -36.39
CA ALA A 107 5.80 -29.85 -37.72
C ALA A 107 7.28 -29.66 -38.10
N ASP A 108 8.11 -30.64 -37.81
CA ASP A 108 9.57 -30.58 -37.98
C ASP A 108 10.02 -30.46 -39.45
N ALA A 109 9.23 -30.92 -40.40
CA ALA A 109 9.53 -30.88 -41.80
C ALA A 109 9.03 -29.57 -42.52
N PHE A 110 8.29 -28.66 -41.83
CA PHE A 110 7.72 -27.47 -42.43
C PHE A 110 8.67 -26.26 -42.38
N GLN A 111 8.91 -25.60 -43.51
CA GLN A 111 9.80 -24.42 -43.62
C GLN A 111 9.12 -23.12 -43.15
N ASN A 112 9.93 -22.20 -42.63
CA ASN A 112 9.52 -20.83 -42.27
C ASN A 112 8.27 -20.83 -41.36
N ARG A 113 8.27 -21.64 -40.33
CA ARG A 113 7.17 -21.70 -39.35
C ARG A 113 7.09 -20.39 -38.59
N ILE A 114 5.89 -19.85 -38.46
CA ILE A 114 5.58 -18.74 -37.55
C ILE A 114 5.17 -19.25 -36.16
N ALA A 115 5.04 -20.57 -36.02
CA ALA A 115 4.70 -21.23 -34.76
C ALA A 115 5.42 -22.58 -34.66
N GLU A 116 5.87 -22.93 -33.43
CA GLU A 116 6.37 -24.24 -33.09
C GLU A 116 5.28 -25.02 -32.36
N PRO A 117 4.55 -25.92 -33.03
CA PRO A 117 3.56 -26.76 -32.40
C PRO A 117 4.24 -27.96 -31.73
N LEU A 118 4.14 -28.02 -30.41
CA LEU A 118 4.77 -29.06 -29.60
C LEU A 118 3.68 -29.92 -28.90
N TYR A 119 3.87 -31.24 -28.94
CA TYR A 119 3.17 -32.15 -28.04
C TYR A 119 4.06 -32.34 -26.81
N VAL A 120 3.54 -32.03 -25.62
CA VAL A 120 4.31 -32.03 -24.38
C VAL A 120 3.73 -33.03 -23.42
N ARG A 121 4.60 -33.85 -22.84
CA ARG A 121 4.28 -34.76 -21.73
C ARG A 121 5.01 -34.26 -20.49
N CYS A 122 4.26 -33.73 -19.56
CA CYS A 122 4.74 -33.33 -18.25
C CYS A 122 4.60 -34.48 -17.28
N HIS A 123 5.73 -35.00 -16.78
CA HIS A 123 5.75 -36.17 -15.88
C HIS A 123 5.41 -35.71 -14.46
N TYR A 124 4.53 -36.46 -13.80
CA TYR A 124 4.18 -36.18 -12.42
C TYR A 124 5.34 -36.53 -11.47
N ASP A 125 5.75 -35.53 -10.68
CA ASP A 125 6.69 -35.70 -9.58
C ASP A 125 6.10 -35.15 -8.28
N PRO A 126 5.82 -36.01 -7.27
CA PRO A 126 5.32 -35.55 -5.98
C PRO A 126 6.22 -34.52 -5.27
N GLN A 127 7.53 -34.53 -5.56
CA GLN A 127 8.47 -33.60 -4.99
C GLN A 127 8.39 -32.19 -5.63
N ALA A 128 7.99 -32.16 -6.90
CA ALA A 128 7.81 -30.87 -7.62
C ALA A 128 6.63 -30.06 -7.05
N GLU A 129 5.56 -30.71 -6.60
CA GLU A 129 4.43 -30.03 -5.96
C GLU A 129 4.81 -29.29 -4.65
N LEU A 130 5.89 -29.74 -3.99
CA LEU A 130 6.35 -29.19 -2.71
C LEU A 130 7.38 -28.05 -2.87
N LYS A 131 7.80 -27.80 -4.08
CA LYS A 131 8.82 -26.78 -4.40
C LYS A 131 8.23 -25.64 -5.22
N PRO A 132 8.85 -24.44 -5.23
CA PRO A 132 8.53 -23.42 -6.19
C PRO A 132 8.69 -23.94 -7.62
N ILE A 133 7.78 -23.58 -8.52
CA ILE A 133 7.87 -23.93 -9.94
C ILE A 133 9.08 -23.18 -10.51
N GLU A 134 9.97 -23.92 -11.17
CA GLU A 134 11.07 -23.34 -11.91
C GLU A 134 10.53 -22.60 -13.13
N VAL A 135 10.91 -21.34 -13.29
CA VAL A 135 10.40 -20.48 -14.37
C VAL A 135 11.53 -20.14 -15.34
N THR A 136 11.17 -20.13 -16.60
CA THR A 136 12.04 -19.69 -17.71
C THR A 136 11.31 -18.61 -18.51
N SER A 137 11.98 -17.96 -19.46
CA SER A 137 11.33 -17.05 -20.40
C SER A 137 12.02 -17.09 -21.74
N HIS A 138 11.27 -16.89 -22.82
CA HIS A 138 11.81 -16.76 -24.18
C HIS A 138 11.05 -15.71 -24.98
N ALA A 139 11.52 -15.39 -26.16
CA ALA A 139 10.83 -14.47 -27.06
C ALA A 139 9.56 -15.11 -27.63
N GLY A 140 8.56 -14.28 -27.94
CA GLY A 140 7.31 -14.69 -28.56
C GLY A 140 6.14 -14.81 -27.58
N GLN A 141 5.14 -15.54 -28.02
CA GLN A 141 3.91 -15.83 -27.28
C GLN A 141 3.68 -17.34 -27.31
N GLU A 142 2.94 -17.86 -26.37
CA GLU A 142 2.68 -19.28 -26.27
C GLU A 142 1.22 -19.54 -25.90
N CYS A 143 0.68 -20.61 -26.53
CA CYS A 143 -0.67 -21.10 -26.25
C CYS A 143 -0.59 -22.56 -25.83
N ASP A 144 -0.94 -22.85 -24.59
CA ASP A 144 -0.99 -24.23 -24.08
C ASP A 144 -2.44 -24.72 -24.01
N ILE A 145 -2.67 -25.96 -24.46
CA ILE A 145 -4.00 -26.59 -24.45
C ILE A 145 -3.86 -27.95 -23.79
N VAL A 146 -4.49 -28.13 -22.64
CA VAL A 146 -4.44 -29.41 -21.89
C VAL A 146 -5.31 -30.48 -22.55
N VAL A 147 -4.73 -31.65 -22.80
CA VAL A 147 -5.40 -32.80 -23.42
C VAL A 147 -5.81 -33.86 -22.38
N ASP A 148 -4.88 -34.19 -21.47
CA ASP A 148 -5.12 -35.16 -20.40
C ASP A 148 -4.30 -34.78 -19.16
N GLY A 149 -4.82 -35.11 -17.98
CA GLY A 149 -4.18 -34.76 -16.71
C GLY A 149 -4.51 -33.34 -16.24
N TYR A 150 -3.73 -32.86 -15.29
CA TYR A 150 -3.85 -31.49 -14.74
C TYR A 150 -2.49 -30.81 -14.73
N LEU A 151 -2.44 -29.59 -15.22
CA LEU A 151 -1.24 -28.78 -15.34
C LEU A 151 -1.32 -27.58 -14.42
N LYS A 152 -0.41 -27.48 -13.45
CA LYS A 152 -0.25 -26.27 -12.66
C LYS A 152 0.75 -25.37 -13.37
N VAL A 153 0.30 -24.19 -13.81
CA VAL A 153 1.10 -23.22 -14.52
C VAL A 153 1.39 -22.00 -13.63
N GLN A 154 2.56 -21.43 -13.79
CA GLN A 154 2.94 -20.16 -13.19
C GLN A 154 3.37 -19.21 -14.30
N ILE A 155 2.73 -18.03 -14.40
CA ILE A 155 3.07 -16.95 -15.32
C ILE A 155 3.35 -15.71 -14.48
N GLY A 156 4.62 -15.31 -14.36
CA GLY A 156 5.04 -14.28 -13.42
C GLY A 156 4.69 -14.66 -11.99
N ALA A 157 3.79 -13.88 -11.37
CA ALA A 157 3.31 -14.13 -10.01
C ALA A 157 2.00 -14.94 -9.96
N HIS A 158 1.34 -15.19 -11.10
CA HIS A 158 0.07 -15.92 -11.16
C HIS A 158 0.29 -17.41 -11.26
N GLN A 159 -0.53 -18.17 -10.55
CA GLN A 159 -0.58 -19.63 -10.63
C GLN A 159 -2.01 -20.09 -10.85
N GLU A 160 -2.19 -20.98 -11.85
CA GLU A 160 -3.48 -21.59 -12.15
C GLU A 160 -3.31 -23.09 -12.33
N VAL A 161 -4.41 -23.84 -12.20
CA VAL A 161 -4.45 -25.28 -12.49
C VAL A 161 -5.42 -25.51 -13.63
N LEU A 162 -4.89 -26.00 -14.73
CA LEU A 162 -5.63 -26.31 -15.96
C LEU A 162 -5.98 -27.77 -16.01
N GLY A 163 -7.20 -28.10 -16.41
CA GLY A 163 -7.67 -29.47 -16.69
C GLY A 163 -7.90 -29.72 -18.18
N PRO A 164 -8.27 -30.94 -18.58
CA PRO A 164 -8.49 -31.30 -19.97
C PRO A 164 -9.52 -30.37 -20.65
N GLY A 165 -9.13 -29.77 -21.79
CA GLY A 165 -9.92 -28.81 -22.55
C GLY A 165 -9.66 -27.35 -22.17
N ASP A 166 -8.98 -27.10 -21.06
CA ASP A 166 -8.57 -25.73 -20.71
C ASP A 166 -7.38 -25.28 -21.56
N SER A 167 -7.27 -23.98 -21.78
CA SER A 167 -6.15 -23.37 -22.48
C SER A 167 -5.70 -22.09 -21.79
N ILE A 168 -4.41 -21.77 -21.93
CA ILE A 168 -3.81 -20.53 -21.49
C ILE A 168 -2.99 -19.92 -22.63
N TYR A 169 -3.06 -18.61 -22.76
CA TYR A 169 -2.30 -17.86 -23.77
C TYR A 169 -1.54 -16.73 -23.07
N TYR A 170 -0.24 -16.63 -23.30
CA TYR A 170 0.61 -15.69 -22.60
C TYR A 170 1.78 -15.18 -23.44
N ASN A 171 2.37 -14.08 -23.00
CA ASN A 171 3.64 -13.56 -23.53
C ASN A 171 4.78 -14.32 -22.86
N SER A 172 5.54 -15.09 -23.65
CA SER A 172 6.60 -15.97 -23.16
C SER A 172 7.85 -15.23 -22.63
N ARG A 173 7.91 -13.90 -22.78
CA ARG A 173 8.90 -13.07 -22.07
C ARG A 173 8.60 -12.92 -20.58
N THR A 174 7.35 -13.13 -20.16
CA THR A 174 6.99 -13.25 -18.75
C THR A 174 7.56 -14.56 -18.21
N PRO A 175 8.32 -14.54 -17.11
CA PRO A 175 8.81 -15.78 -16.52
C PRO A 175 7.66 -16.76 -16.28
N HIS A 176 7.76 -17.95 -16.87
CA HIS A 176 6.72 -18.95 -16.82
C HIS A 176 7.30 -20.35 -16.60
N GLY A 177 6.49 -21.20 -16.03
CA GLY A 177 6.85 -22.60 -15.78
C GLY A 177 5.61 -23.39 -15.39
N MET A 178 5.70 -24.71 -15.48
CA MET A 178 4.56 -25.58 -15.24
C MET A 178 4.99 -26.95 -14.71
N ILE A 179 4.08 -27.59 -13.99
CA ILE A 179 4.25 -28.95 -13.44
C ILE A 179 2.96 -29.74 -13.56
N ALA A 180 3.06 -31.06 -13.73
CA ALA A 180 1.92 -31.95 -13.61
C ALA A 180 1.51 -32.06 -12.13
N VAL A 181 0.20 -32.08 -11.87
CA VAL A 181 -0.38 -32.21 -10.52
C VAL A 181 -1.45 -33.27 -10.47
N SER A 182 -2.01 -33.55 -9.29
CA SER A 182 -3.10 -34.55 -9.10
C SER A 182 -2.71 -36.01 -9.34
N GLY A 183 -1.43 -36.34 -9.18
CA GLY A 183 -0.99 -37.74 -9.06
C GLY A 183 -0.77 -38.46 -10.38
N LYS A 184 -0.84 -37.83 -11.56
CA LYS A 184 -0.58 -38.40 -12.87
C LYS A 184 0.09 -37.39 -13.82
N ASP A 185 0.75 -37.95 -14.87
CA ASP A 185 1.30 -37.12 -15.96
C ASP A 185 0.21 -36.26 -16.59
N CYS A 186 0.64 -35.04 -17.05
CA CYS A 186 -0.20 -34.20 -17.87
C CYS A 186 0.30 -34.17 -19.31
N ILE A 187 -0.65 -34.16 -20.24
CA ILE A 187 -0.40 -34.05 -21.69
C ILE A 187 -1.05 -32.75 -22.18
N PHE A 188 -0.29 -31.91 -22.87
CA PHE A 188 -0.79 -30.70 -23.47
C PHE A 188 -0.10 -30.38 -24.80
N TYR A 189 -0.72 -29.53 -25.62
CA TYR A 189 -0.08 -28.94 -26.76
C TYR A 189 0.42 -27.54 -26.36
N ALA A 190 1.69 -27.26 -26.64
CA ALA A 190 2.28 -25.93 -26.54
C ALA A 190 2.51 -25.43 -27.96
N ILE A 191 1.95 -24.27 -28.28
CA ILE A 191 2.13 -23.61 -29.58
C ILE A 191 2.93 -22.34 -29.31
N VAL A 192 4.24 -22.39 -29.57
CA VAL A 192 5.15 -21.27 -29.40
C VAL A 192 5.16 -20.43 -30.67
N LEU A 193 4.73 -19.19 -30.56
CA LEU A 193 4.66 -18.24 -31.67
C LEU A 193 5.87 -17.30 -31.60
N ASN A 194 6.72 -17.32 -32.60
CA ASN A 194 7.79 -16.37 -32.77
C ASN A 194 7.92 -16.01 -34.24
N PRO A 195 7.27 -14.92 -34.68
CA PRO A 195 7.47 -14.46 -36.07
C PRO A 195 8.93 -14.06 -36.21
N GLU A 196 9.67 -14.82 -37.02
CA GLU A 196 11.08 -14.55 -37.31
C GLU A 196 11.29 -13.14 -37.88
N GLY A 197 12.29 -12.45 -37.35
CA GLY A 197 13.05 -11.39 -38.02
C GLY A 197 12.49 -10.00 -37.97
N GLU A 198 11.29 -9.73 -37.47
CA GLU A 198 10.90 -8.37 -37.14
C GLU A 198 11.07 -8.16 -35.63
N PRO A 199 11.74 -7.09 -35.18
CA PRO A 199 11.59 -6.69 -33.81
C PRO A 199 10.09 -6.51 -33.61
N ILE A 200 9.49 -7.32 -32.73
CA ILE A 200 8.11 -7.06 -32.23
C ILE A 200 8.14 -5.58 -31.88
N PRO A 201 7.37 -4.69 -32.57
CA PRO A 201 7.33 -3.31 -32.19
C PRO A 201 7.13 -3.31 -30.71
N GLU A 202 7.94 -2.56 -29.95
CA GLU A 202 7.60 -2.31 -28.56
C GLU A 202 6.16 -1.85 -28.61
N LEU A 203 5.26 -2.74 -28.29
CA LEU A 203 3.85 -2.46 -28.14
C LEU A 203 3.79 -1.55 -26.93
N ASN A 204 4.00 -0.24 -27.17
CA ASN A 204 3.49 0.85 -26.36
C ASN A 204 1.95 0.89 -26.45
N MET A 205 1.35 -0.26 -26.58
CA MET A 205 -0.05 -0.47 -26.23
C MET A 205 -0.05 -0.80 -24.76
N PRO A 206 -0.83 -0.06 -23.96
CA PRO A 206 -1.20 -0.58 -22.68
C PRO A 206 -1.72 -1.99 -23.00
N VAL A 207 -1.09 -3.01 -22.46
CA VAL A 207 -1.67 -4.33 -22.41
C VAL A 207 -2.92 -4.11 -21.57
N THR A 208 -4.03 -3.82 -22.23
CA THR A 208 -5.33 -4.19 -21.73
C THR A 208 -5.27 -5.70 -21.73
N VAL A 209 -4.64 -6.24 -20.67
CA VAL A 209 -5.10 -7.48 -20.13
C VAL A 209 -6.56 -7.16 -19.85
N GLU A 210 -7.48 -7.62 -20.69
CA GLU A 210 -8.77 -8.02 -20.20
C GLU A 210 -8.39 -9.07 -19.16
N GLU A 211 -8.14 -8.57 -17.93
CA GLU A 211 -8.24 -9.41 -16.77
C GLU A 211 -9.60 -10.05 -16.94
N SER A 212 -9.60 -11.33 -17.24
CA SER A 212 -10.78 -12.18 -17.01
C SER A 212 -11.24 -11.77 -15.65
N ALA A 213 -12.43 -11.17 -15.57
CA ALA A 213 -12.96 -10.59 -14.33
C ALA A 213 -12.62 -11.56 -13.23
N PRO A 214 -11.81 -11.17 -12.22
CA PRO A 214 -11.20 -12.08 -11.28
C PRO A 214 -12.31 -13.00 -10.82
N ALA A 215 -12.15 -14.30 -11.01
CA ALA A 215 -13.16 -15.30 -10.66
C ALA A 215 -13.62 -14.87 -9.30
N LYS A 216 -14.91 -14.57 -9.10
CA LYS A 216 -15.44 -13.94 -7.88
C LYS A 216 -14.80 -14.69 -6.73
N ARG A 217 -13.68 -14.16 -6.20
CA ARG A 217 -12.95 -14.83 -5.13
C ARG A 217 -13.95 -14.94 -4.02
N ASP A 218 -14.21 -16.16 -3.62
CA ASP A 218 -15.20 -16.48 -2.63
C ASP A 218 -14.99 -15.59 -1.40
N THR A 219 -15.85 -14.59 -1.24
CA THR A 219 -15.75 -13.62 -0.12
C THR A 219 -15.93 -14.32 1.21
N GLU A 220 -16.52 -15.53 1.23
CA GLU A 220 -16.65 -16.38 2.41
C GLU A 220 -15.30 -16.93 2.89
N SER A 221 -14.30 -17.03 2.04
CA SER A 221 -12.96 -17.51 2.41
C SER A 221 -12.04 -16.42 3.00
N ARG A 222 -12.45 -15.18 3.11
CA ARG A 222 -11.62 -14.09 3.64
C ARG A 222 -11.41 -14.18 5.15
N ILE A 223 -10.17 -13.95 5.61
CA ILE A 223 -9.79 -14.06 7.03
C ILE A 223 -10.63 -13.13 7.92
N TYR A 224 -10.91 -11.92 7.45
CA TYR A 224 -11.69 -10.95 8.22
C TYR A 224 -13.09 -11.45 8.61
N ARG A 225 -13.69 -12.38 7.86
CA ARG A 225 -15.00 -12.97 8.15
C ARG A 225 -15.06 -13.72 9.49
N ASN A 226 -13.93 -14.07 10.05
CA ASN A 226 -13.85 -14.62 11.40
C ASN A 226 -14.19 -13.58 12.47
N PHE A 227 -14.08 -12.28 12.15
CA PHE A 227 -14.19 -11.18 13.10
C PHE A 227 -15.21 -10.12 12.69
N ILE A 228 -15.61 -10.05 11.44
CA ILE A 228 -16.43 -8.97 10.88
C ILE A 228 -17.53 -9.55 10.00
N ASP A 229 -18.77 -9.20 10.32
CA ASP A 229 -19.94 -9.42 9.48
C ASP A 229 -20.39 -8.10 8.88
N VAL A 230 -20.75 -8.10 7.61
CA VAL A 230 -21.19 -6.92 6.87
C VAL A 230 -22.47 -7.20 6.14
N ALA A 231 -23.45 -6.30 6.25
CA ALA A 231 -24.59 -6.22 5.35
C ALA A 231 -24.39 -5.04 4.39
N GLU A 232 -24.62 -5.29 3.11
CA GLU A 232 -24.49 -4.31 2.03
C GLU A 232 -25.83 -4.16 1.30
N ASN A 233 -26.08 -2.97 0.75
CA ASN A 233 -27.19 -2.77 -0.18
C ASN A 233 -26.83 -3.23 -1.60
N GLU A 234 -27.76 -3.10 -2.55
CA GLU A 234 -27.60 -3.52 -3.94
C GLU A 234 -26.41 -2.85 -4.66
N LYS A 235 -25.94 -1.69 -4.17
CA LYS A 235 -24.80 -0.94 -4.72
C LYS A 235 -23.47 -1.27 -4.00
N GLY A 236 -23.46 -2.24 -3.08
CA GLY A 236 -22.27 -2.61 -2.29
C GLY A 236 -21.91 -1.59 -1.21
N VAL A 237 -22.82 -0.68 -0.85
CA VAL A 237 -22.60 0.25 0.27
C VAL A 237 -22.97 -0.46 1.57
N PRO A 238 -22.09 -0.46 2.59
CA PRO A 238 -22.37 -1.13 3.86
C PRO A 238 -23.53 -0.43 4.60
N THR A 239 -24.51 -1.22 5.00
CA THR A 239 -25.65 -0.78 5.82
C THR A 239 -25.46 -1.11 7.30
N SER A 240 -24.68 -2.15 7.59
CA SER A 240 -24.24 -2.48 8.94
C SER A 240 -22.91 -3.23 8.92
N ILE A 241 -22.11 -3.01 9.95
CA ILE A 241 -20.88 -3.74 10.21
C ILE A 241 -20.89 -4.13 11.67
N THR A 242 -20.74 -5.42 11.97
CA THR A 242 -20.71 -5.94 13.32
C THR A 242 -19.43 -6.74 13.55
N PHE A 243 -18.95 -6.70 14.80
CA PHE A 243 -17.71 -7.36 15.20
C PHE A 243 -18.00 -8.55 16.11
N LYS A 244 -17.25 -9.64 15.96
CA LYS A 244 -17.38 -10.88 16.74
C LYS A 244 -15.99 -11.44 17.06
N ASN A 245 -15.90 -12.32 18.05
CA ASN A 245 -14.65 -12.96 18.47
C ASN A 245 -13.53 -11.95 18.82
N THR A 246 -13.91 -10.82 19.40
CA THR A 246 -12.99 -9.69 19.63
C THR A 246 -12.23 -9.76 20.95
N GLU A 247 -12.61 -10.65 21.88
CA GLU A 247 -12.11 -10.72 23.26
C GLU A 247 -10.61 -11.03 23.33
N HIS A 248 -10.13 -11.83 22.37
CA HIS A 248 -8.71 -12.22 22.26
C HIS A 248 -8.10 -11.82 20.94
N PHE A 249 -8.78 -10.95 20.18
CA PHE A 249 -8.29 -10.51 18.87
C PHE A 249 -6.92 -9.84 18.98
N ASN A 250 -5.98 -10.32 18.16
CA ASN A 250 -4.64 -9.75 17.99
C ASN A 250 -4.32 -9.66 16.50
N PHE A 251 -4.15 -8.45 16.00
CA PHE A 251 -3.96 -8.20 14.58
C PHE A 251 -2.79 -8.97 13.95
N ALA A 252 -1.66 -9.10 14.68
CA ALA A 252 -0.49 -9.79 14.16
C ALA A 252 -0.75 -11.30 13.97
N PHE A 253 -1.41 -11.95 14.95
CA PHE A 253 -1.72 -13.38 14.87
C PHE A 253 -2.94 -13.69 14.01
N ASP A 254 -4.04 -12.95 14.23
CA ASP A 254 -5.36 -13.31 13.69
C ASP A 254 -5.56 -12.83 12.24
N ILE A 255 -4.78 -11.86 11.79
CA ILE A 255 -4.83 -11.34 10.42
C ILE A 255 -3.53 -11.67 9.68
N VAL A 256 -2.40 -11.15 10.15
CA VAL A 256 -1.13 -11.24 9.38
C VAL A 256 -0.65 -12.68 9.29
N ASP A 257 -0.54 -13.38 10.43
CA ASP A 257 -0.08 -14.77 10.46
C ASP A 257 -1.09 -15.70 9.77
N ALA A 258 -2.40 -15.46 9.96
CA ALA A 258 -3.45 -16.26 9.33
C ALA A 258 -3.47 -16.12 7.79
N ILE A 259 -3.21 -14.92 7.25
CA ILE A 259 -3.06 -14.73 5.79
C ILE A 259 -1.78 -15.43 5.31
N ALA A 260 -0.67 -15.31 6.04
CA ALA A 260 0.60 -15.95 5.71
C ALA A 260 0.49 -17.49 5.66
N GLU A 261 -0.30 -18.09 6.56
CA GLU A 261 -0.57 -19.53 6.55
C GLU A 261 -1.45 -19.96 5.36
N LYS A 262 -2.46 -19.13 5.03
CA LYS A 262 -3.40 -19.40 3.95
C LYS A 262 -2.75 -19.25 2.57
N ASP A 263 -1.93 -18.22 2.37
CA ASP A 263 -1.28 -17.90 1.09
C ASP A 263 0.12 -17.28 1.34
N LYS A 264 1.14 -18.12 1.21
CA LYS A 264 2.53 -17.73 1.44
C LYS A 264 3.03 -16.67 0.47
N ASN A 265 2.42 -16.57 -0.71
CA ASN A 265 2.84 -15.65 -1.75
C ASN A 265 2.03 -14.35 -1.76
N LYS A 266 1.02 -14.24 -0.90
CA LYS A 266 0.18 -13.04 -0.83
C LYS A 266 1.02 -11.81 -0.51
N LEU A 267 1.05 -10.85 -1.44
CA LEU A 267 1.77 -9.60 -1.28
C LEU A 267 1.16 -8.77 -0.13
N ALA A 268 2.01 -8.31 0.78
CA ALA A 268 1.64 -7.41 1.87
C ALA A 268 2.09 -5.98 1.58
N MET A 269 3.31 -5.80 1.06
CA MET A 269 3.88 -4.47 0.87
C MET A 269 4.87 -4.43 -0.29
N VAL A 270 4.82 -3.33 -1.06
CA VAL A 270 5.89 -2.89 -1.95
C VAL A 270 6.54 -1.66 -1.32
N TYR A 271 7.81 -1.76 -0.98
CA TYR A 271 8.62 -0.68 -0.44
C TYR A 271 9.60 -0.17 -1.49
N VAL A 272 9.71 1.15 -1.60
CA VAL A 272 10.69 1.80 -2.47
C VAL A 272 11.46 2.82 -1.62
N SER A 273 12.77 2.70 -1.57
CA SER A 273 13.64 3.62 -0.84
C SER A 273 13.77 4.98 -1.56
N GLU A 274 14.32 5.98 -0.88
CA GLU A 274 14.66 7.27 -1.48
C GLU A 274 15.64 7.16 -2.66
N LYS A 275 16.42 6.08 -2.70
CA LYS A 275 17.36 5.74 -3.79
C LYS A 275 16.73 4.88 -4.88
N ASP A 276 15.40 4.74 -4.88
CA ASP A 276 14.63 3.92 -5.80
C ASP A 276 14.93 2.40 -5.73
N GLU A 277 15.47 1.93 -4.59
CA GLU A 277 15.65 0.51 -4.32
C GLU A 277 14.31 -0.12 -3.92
N GLU A 278 13.89 -1.15 -4.63
CA GLU A 278 12.62 -1.85 -4.42
C GLU A 278 12.79 -3.08 -3.53
N LYS A 279 11.84 -3.26 -2.61
CA LYS A 279 11.65 -4.50 -1.84
C LYS A 279 10.18 -4.88 -1.85
N LYS A 280 9.90 -6.14 -2.06
CA LYS A 280 8.55 -6.71 -1.94
C LYS A 280 8.51 -7.64 -0.74
N PHE A 281 7.46 -7.49 0.07
CA PHE A 281 7.23 -8.34 1.23
C PHE A 281 5.87 -9.01 1.11
N THR A 282 5.85 -10.32 1.27
CA THR A 282 4.63 -11.11 1.41
C THR A 282 4.14 -11.09 2.86
N PHE A 283 2.91 -11.54 3.12
CA PHE A 283 2.45 -11.76 4.49
C PHE A 283 3.31 -12.82 5.20
N HIS A 284 3.87 -13.77 4.46
CA HIS A 284 4.79 -14.77 5.01
C HIS A 284 6.11 -14.14 5.48
N ASP A 285 6.63 -13.14 4.76
CA ASP A 285 7.77 -12.37 5.23
C ASP A 285 7.40 -11.58 6.50
N MET A 286 6.23 -10.93 6.53
CA MET A 286 5.75 -10.21 7.72
C MET A 286 5.60 -11.14 8.93
N TYR A 287 5.11 -12.37 8.74
CA TYR A 287 5.05 -13.40 9.77
C TYR A 287 6.44 -13.69 10.36
N HIS A 288 7.43 -13.97 9.51
CA HIS A 288 8.78 -14.31 9.94
C HIS A 288 9.50 -13.14 10.62
N GLU A 289 9.46 -11.97 10.01
CA GLU A 289 10.17 -10.80 10.51
C GLU A 289 9.55 -10.28 11.82
N SER A 290 8.22 -10.32 11.94
CA SER A 290 7.54 -9.98 13.20
C SER A 290 7.85 -10.98 14.32
N ALA A 291 7.99 -12.27 14.00
CA ALA A 291 8.39 -13.29 14.98
C ALA A 291 9.83 -13.09 15.46
N ARG A 292 10.77 -12.74 14.56
CA ARG A 292 12.14 -12.36 14.90
C ARG A 292 12.16 -11.16 15.85
N CYS A 293 11.41 -10.10 15.51
CA CYS A 293 11.28 -8.91 16.35
C CYS A 293 10.67 -9.24 17.72
N ALA A 294 9.63 -10.06 17.79
CA ALA A 294 9.00 -10.47 19.07
C ALA A 294 10.00 -11.23 19.98
N ASN A 295 10.75 -12.17 19.41
CA ASN A 295 11.80 -12.90 20.13
C ASN A 295 12.93 -11.97 20.59
N TYR A 296 13.38 -11.09 19.70
CA TYR A 296 14.42 -10.09 20.01
C TYR A 296 13.99 -9.17 21.14
N PHE A 297 12.82 -8.54 21.05
CA PHE A 297 12.32 -7.63 22.08
C PHE A 297 12.18 -8.31 23.43
N THR A 298 11.68 -9.54 23.45
CA THR A 298 11.58 -10.34 24.68
C THR A 298 12.97 -10.58 25.28
N SER A 299 13.97 -10.89 24.46
CA SER A 299 15.34 -11.20 24.92
C SER A 299 16.07 -10.00 25.54
N ILE A 300 15.78 -8.79 25.06
CA ILE A 300 16.35 -7.55 25.58
C ILE A 300 15.54 -6.95 26.76
N GLY A 301 14.49 -7.66 27.21
CA GLY A 301 13.74 -7.32 28.40
C GLY A 301 12.47 -6.46 28.17
N ILE A 302 12.06 -6.23 26.92
CA ILE A 302 10.77 -5.58 26.60
C ILE A 302 9.64 -6.59 26.85
N LYS A 303 8.59 -6.17 27.55
CA LYS A 303 7.50 -7.02 27.99
C LYS A 303 6.13 -6.35 27.79
N LYS A 304 5.05 -7.11 28.01
CA LYS A 304 3.67 -6.62 27.95
C LYS A 304 3.51 -5.36 28.79
N GLY A 305 2.91 -4.32 28.19
CA GLY A 305 2.66 -3.02 28.83
C GLY A 305 3.83 -2.03 28.78
N ASP A 306 5.00 -2.41 28.33
CA ASP A 306 6.09 -1.47 28.08
C ASP A 306 5.75 -0.57 26.90
N ARG A 307 6.11 0.72 26.99
CA ARG A 307 5.85 1.73 25.94
C ARG A 307 7.11 1.93 25.13
N VAL A 308 6.97 1.73 23.80
CA VAL A 308 8.08 1.79 22.84
C VAL A 308 7.79 2.85 21.79
N ILE A 309 8.61 3.89 21.73
CA ILE A 309 8.51 4.91 20.68
C ILE A 309 9.09 4.35 19.37
N LEU A 310 8.35 4.52 18.27
CA LEU A 310 8.76 4.20 16.90
C LEU A 310 8.90 5.48 16.09
N SER A 311 10.14 5.95 15.85
CA SER A 311 10.44 7.12 15.01
C SER A 311 11.24 6.71 13.78
N LEU A 312 10.53 6.12 12.80
CA LEU A 312 11.12 5.34 11.70
C LEU A 312 10.80 5.89 10.32
N LYS A 313 10.45 7.17 10.20
CA LYS A 313 10.06 7.79 8.90
C LYS A 313 9.06 6.90 8.15
N ARG A 314 9.50 6.30 7.03
CA ARG A 314 8.74 5.34 6.22
C ARG A 314 9.47 4.04 6.02
N HIS A 315 10.54 3.77 6.80
CA HIS A 315 11.33 2.54 6.69
C HIS A 315 10.50 1.30 6.98
N TYR A 316 10.69 0.24 6.20
CA TYR A 316 9.90 -1.00 6.30
C TYR A 316 10.05 -1.72 7.65
N GLN A 317 11.13 -1.47 8.39
CA GLN A 317 11.32 -1.99 9.75
C GLN A 317 10.23 -1.53 10.73
N PHE A 318 9.53 -0.43 10.44
CA PHE A 318 8.37 0.01 11.22
C PHE A 318 7.30 -1.09 11.33
N TRP A 319 7.01 -1.79 10.22
CA TRP A 319 6.01 -2.86 10.20
C TRP A 319 6.47 -4.08 10.97
N PHE A 320 7.73 -4.46 10.85
CA PHE A 320 8.31 -5.57 11.61
C PHE A 320 8.27 -5.30 13.10
N ALA A 321 8.70 -4.11 13.53
CA ALA A 321 8.69 -3.69 14.92
C ALA A 321 7.27 -3.60 15.48
N MET A 322 6.33 -2.96 14.74
CA MET A 322 4.93 -2.82 15.14
C MET A 322 4.28 -4.19 15.39
N LEU A 323 4.42 -5.13 14.46
CA LEU A 323 3.87 -6.48 14.59
C LEU A 323 4.56 -7.27 15.70
N GLY A 324 5.87 -7.13 15.87
CA GLY A 324 6.63 -7.76 16.95
C GLY A 324 6.16 -7.30 18.33
N LEU A 325 5.98 -5.98 18.51
CA LEU A 325 5.41 -5.40 19.74
C LEU A 325 3.97 -5.88 19.98
N ASN A 326 3.16 -5.97 18.91
CA ASN A 326 1.82 -6.52 18.96
C ASN A 326 1.81 -7.96 19.52
N LYS A 327 2.73 -8.82 19.07
CA LYS A 327 2.81 -10.23 19.51
C LYS A 327 3.17 -10.37 20.99
N ILE A 328 4.00 -9.48 21.53
CA ILE A 328 4.42 -9.53 22.95
C ILE A 328 3.57 -8.66 23.88
N GLY A 329 2.71 -7.79 23.36
CA GLY A 329 1.86 -6.89 24.14
C GLY A 329 2.55 -5.62 24.63
N ALA A 330 3.69 -5.26 24.06
CA ALA A 330 4.28 -3.96 24.27
C ALA A 330 3.51 -2.91 23.48
N ILE A 331 3.39 -1.72 24.05
CA ILE A 331 2.56 -0.63 23.49
C ILE A 331 3.41 0.20 22.55
N ALA A 332 3.05 0.21 21.27
CA ALA A 332 3.72 1.05 20.29
C ALA A 332 3.28 2.51 20.40
N ILE A 333 4.23 3.43 20.28
CA ILE A 333 3.98 4.88 20.19
C ILE A 333 4.65 5.40 18.92
N PRO A 334 3.94 5.42 17.79
CA PRO A 334 4.47 6.03 16.57
C PRO A 334 4.77 7.51 16.77
N ALA A 335 5.91 7.96 16.29
CA ALA A 335 6.37 9.33 16.41
C ALA A 335 7.03 9.80 15.11
N THR A 336 6.79 11.07 14.74
CA THR A 336 7.43 11.66 13.57
C THR A 336 8.94 11.81 13.79
N SER A 337 9.68 11.71 12.70
CA SER A 337 11.14 11.94 12.67
C SER A 337 11.55 13.40 12.92
N GLN A 338 10.58 14.31 13.00
CA GLN A 338 10.81 15.76 13.16
C GLN A 338 10.80 16.22 14.62
N LEU A 339 10.72 15.30 15.59
CA LEU A 339 10.71 15.65 17.01
C LEU A 339 12.08 16.16 17.47
N LEU A 340 12.03 17.21 18.28
CA LEU A 340 13.22 17.76 18.94
C LEU A 340 13.37 17.20 20.36
N ALA A 341 14.51 17.43 21.00
CA ALA A 341 14.83 16.92 22.33
C ALA A 341 13.79 17.24 23.40
N HIS A 342 13.23 18.46 23.40
CA HIS A 342 12.19 18.83 24.35
C HIS A 342 10.88 18.06 24.13
N ASP A 343 10.56 17.70 22.87
CA ASP A 343 9.42 16.87 22.54
C ASP A 343 9.60 15.43 23.05
N PHE A 344 10.80 14.84 22.83
CA PHE A 344 11.13 13.52 23.36
C PHE A 344 11.12 13.52 24.89
N SER A 345 11.70 14.54 25.55
CA SER A 345 11.72 14.67 27.00
C SER A 345 10.30 14.68 27.59
N TYR A 346 9.38 15.40 26.97
CA TYR A 346 7.96 15.41 27.38
C TYR A 346 7.34 14.01 27.22
N ARG A 347 7.52 13.39 26.04
CA ARG A 347 6.92 12.08 25.72
C ARG A 347 7.47 10.97 26.60
N PHE A 348 8.75 11.00 26.91
CA PHE A 348 9.38 10.02 27.82
C PHE A 348 8.74 10.06 29.20
N ARG A 349 8.57 11.25 29.75
CA ARG A 349 7.95 11.42 31.08
C ARG A 349 6.46 11.09 31.05
N LYS A 350 5.70 11.66 30.11
CA LYS A 350 4.24 11.47 30.05
C LYS A 350 3.86 10.02 29.82
N ALA A 351 4.52 9.32 28.91
CA ALA A 351 4.23 7.91 28.61
C ALA A 351 5.00 6.93 29.51
N GLY A 352 6.05 7.34 30.20
CA GLY A 352 6.94 6.43 30.94
C GLY A 352 7.62 5.43 30.00
N VAL A 353 8.29 5.92 28.96
CA VAL A 353 8.84 5.14 27.84
C VAL A 353 9.93 4.18 28.32
N SER A 354 9.90 2.93 27.87
CA SER A 354 10.91 1.89 28.18
C SER A 354 11.95 1.73 27.07
N ALA A 355 11.55 2.00 25.81
CA ALA A 355 12.45 1.85 24.68
C ALA A 355 12.14 2.83 23.53
N VAL A 356 13.13 3.13 22.71
CA VAL A 356 13.01 3.90 21.47
C VAL A 356 13.64 3.10 20.34
N ILE A 357 12.92 3.03 19.21
CA ILE A 357 13.44 2.53 17.94
C ILE A 357 13.37 3.71 16.97
N CYS A 358 14.52 4.19 16.51
CA CYS A 358 14.55 5.29 15.53
C CYS A 358 15.49 5.00 14.36
N SER A 359 15.33 5.80 13.30
CA SER A 359 16.19 5.78 12.13
C SER A 359 17.54 6.45 12.44
N ALA A 360 18.60 6.00 11.78
CA ALA A 360 19.88 6.70 11.76
C ALA A 360 19.87 7.97 10.90
N ASP A 361 18.76 8.25 10.18
CA ASP A 361 18.67 9.42 9.33
C ASP A 361 18.55 10.71 10.13
N GLY A 362 19.26 11.74 9.68
CA GLY A 362 19.22 13.06 10.30
C GLY A 362 19.78 13.06 11.73
N ASP A 363 19.16 13.85 12.59
CA ASP A 363 19.58 14.08 13.97
C ASP A 363 18.70 13.41 15.04
N ILE A 364 17.78 12.53 14.64
CA ILE A 364 16.79 11.91 15.55
C ILE A 364 17.49 11.24 16.75
N ALA A 365 18.54 10.45 16.50
CA ALA A 365 19.26 9.76 17.55
C ALA A 365 19.92 10.75 18.56
N GLU A 366 20.46 11.88 18.07
CA GLU A 366 21.01 12.94 18.91
C GLU A 366 19.91 13.61 19.75
N GLN A 367 18.75 13.90 19.16
CA GLN A 367 17.61 14.47 19.90
C GLN A 367 17.12 13.53 21.00
N VAL A 368 17.14 12.22 20.78
CA VAL A 368 16.80 11.20 21.79
C VAL A 368 17.85 11.20 22.92
N GLU A 369 19.15 11.26 22.60
CA GLU A 369 20.24 11.28 23.61
C GLU A 369 20.18 12.54 24.49
N ILE A 370 19.90 13.70 23.89
CA ILE A 370 19.72 14.94 24.66
C ILE A 370 18.52 14.81 25.61
N ALA A 371 17.41 14.25 25.12
CA ALA A 371 16.22 14.03 25.94
C ALA A 371 16.44 13.01 27.08
N GLU A 372 17.23 11.97 26.84
CA GLU A 372 17.58 10.92 27.81
C GLU A 372 18.30 11.49 29.02
N GLN A 373 19.14 12.52 28.84
CA GLN A 373 19.91 13.14 29.96
C GLN A 373 19.02 13.64 31.10
N THR A 374 17.76 13.96 30.81
CA THR A 374 16.78 14.44 31.79
C THR A 374 15.73 13.38 32.16
N TYR A 375 15.90 12.15 31.71
CA TYR A 375 14.97 11.06 31.95
C TYR A 375 15.50 10.09 33.02
N GLU A 376 14.73 9.88 34.09
CA GLU A 376 15.20 9.15 35.28
C GLU A 376 15.14 7.61 35.13
N LYS A 377 14.47 7.09 34.10
CA LYS A 377 14.33 5.65 33.87
C LYS A 377 15.33 5.17 32.82
N PRO A 378 15.81 3.92 32.94
CA PRO A 378 16.65 3.34 31.89
C PRO A 378 15.89 3.25 30.58
N LEU A 379 16.55 3.63 29.48
CA LEU A 379 16.00 3.63 28.13
C LEU A 379 16.74 2.65 27.24
N ILE A 380 16.03 1.68 26.66
CA ILE A 380 16.59 0.80 25.63
C ILE A 380 16.55 1.54 24.30
N LYS A 381 17.71 1.74 23.67
CA LYS A 381 17.83 2.47 22.40
C LYS A 381 18.21 1.52 21.28
N MET A 382 17.44 1.54 20.19
CA MET A 382 17.64 0.71 18.99
C MET A 382 17.68 1.60 17.76
N LEU A 383 18.71 1.42 16.92
CA LEU A 383 18.92 2.20 15.72
C LEU A 383 18.68 1.35 14.47
N VAL A 384 17.94 1.89 13.53
CA VAL A 384 17.65 1.27 12.24
C VAL A 384 18.50 1.93 11.15
N ASN A 385 19.11 1.12 10.30
CA ASN A 385 19.91 1.51 9.15
C ASN A 385 21.17 2.31 9.50
N GLY A 386 21.82 2.03 10.64
CA GLY A 386 23.07 2.64 11.03
C GLY A 386 23.61 2.11 12.34
N GLU A 387 24.82 2.54 12.71
CA GLU A 387 25.49 2.18 13.95
C GLU A 387 25.79 3.45 14.75
N ARG A 388 25.66 3.37 16.09
CA ARG A 388 25.97 4.46 17.02
C ARG A 388 26.33 3.90 18.39
N GLU A 389 27.36 4.45 19.01
CA GLU A 389 27.76 4.06 20.35
C GLU A 389 26.63 4.21 21.36
N GLY A 390 26.44 3.21 22.20
CA GLY A 390 25.34 3.18 23.18
C GLY A 390 23.96 2.83 22.62
N TRP A 391 23.86 2.51 21.34
CA TRP A 391 22.67 2.05 20.66
C TRP A 391 22.84 0.59 20.22
N ARG A 392 21.72 -0.14 20.22
CA ARG A 392 21.66 -1.48 19.63
C ARG A 392 21.43 -1.35 18.11
N ASP A 393 22.16 -2.13 17.33
CA ASP A 393 21.90 -2.27 15.89
C ASP A 393 20.65 -3.15 15.68
N PHE A 394 19.51 -2.51 15.43
CA PHE A 394 18.25 -3.22 15.25
C PHE A 394 18.32 -4.22 14.09
N ASN A 395 18.85 -3.80 12.93
CA ASN A 395 18.85 -4.62 11.73
C ASN A 395 19.64 -5.91 11.89
N THR A 396 20.82 -5.83 12.52
CA THR A 396 21.69 -6.98 12.73
C THR A 396 21.19 -7.87 13.87
N GLU A 397 20.78 -7.26 15.00
CA GLU A 397 20.42 -8.03 16.18
C GLU A 397 19.14 -8.84 15.98
N TYR A 398 18.02 -8.22 15.52
CA TYR A 398 16.75 -8.94 15.40
C TYR A 398 16.83 -10.10 14.40
N ALA A 399 17.64 -9.96 13.34
CA ALA A 399 17.79 -10.97 12.30
C ALA A 399 18.37 -12.31 12.80
N MET A 400 19.07 -12.28 13.94
CA MET A 400 19.67 -13.49 14.53
C MET A 400 18.66 -14.34 15.31
N TYR A 401 17.45 -13.84 15.55
CA TYR A 401 16.45 -14.55 16.34
C TYR A 401 15.56 -15.45 15.50
N SER A 402 14.90 -16.39 16.19
CA SER A 402 13.97 -17.35 15.54
C SER A 402 12.86 -16.62 14.78
N SER A 403 12.57 -17.06 13.57
CA SER A 403 11.45 -16.64 12.73
C SER A 403 10.13 -17.30 13.11
N HIS A 404 10.06 -17.96 14.26
CA HIS A 404 8.86 -18.55 14.83
C HIS A 404 8.60 -17.98 16.22
N PHE A 405 7.38 -17.51 16.45
CA PHE A 405 6.90 -17.02 17.75
C PHE A 405 5.47 -17.53 17.98
N ALA A 406 5.33 -18.51 18.86
CA ALA A 406 4.06 -19.17 19.09
C ALA A 406 3.11 -18.29 19.92
N ARG A 407 1.85 -18.21 19.51
CA ARG A 407 0.77 -17.66 20.32
C ARG A 407 0.55 -18.53 21.54
N LYS A 408 0.42 -17.92 22.72
CA LYS A 408 0.11 -18.59 24.00
C LYS A 408 -1.30 -18.25 24.43
N GLU A 409 -1.84 -19.02 25.37
CA GLU A 409 -3.18 -18.78 25.91
C GLU A 409 -3.35 -17.37 26.51
N ASN A 410 -2.28 -16.83 27.12
CA ASN A 410 -2.25 -15.50 27.74
C ASN A 410 -1.60 -14.43 26.83
N SER A 411 -1.50 -14.69 25.53
CA SER A 411 -1.02 -13.68 24.56
C SER A 411 -1.92 -12.44 24.60
N PRO A 412 -1.35 -11.25 24.37
CA PRO A 412 -2.10 -10.00 24.40
C PRO A 412 -3.17 -9.96 23.30
N GLY A 413 -4.27 -9.26 23.58
CA GLY A 413 -5.36 -9.10 22.63
C GLY A 413 -6.57 -8.39 23.23
N GLY A 414 -7.62 -8.24 22.44
CA GLY A 414 -8.90 -7.69 22.88
C GLY A 414 -8.80 -6.28 23.45
N ASP A 415 -9.07 -6.14 24.74
CA ASP A 415 -9.08 -4.85 25.45
C ASP A 415 -7.72 -4.42 26.00
N ASP A 416 -6.67 -5.24 25.88
CA ASP A 416 -5.31 -4.80 26.19
C ASP A 416 -4.94 -3.55 25.36
N THR A 417 -4.23 -2.61 25.96
CA THR A 417 -3.70 -1.45 25.19
C THR A 417 -2.62 -1.91 24.22
N MET A 418 -2.82 -1.61 22.95
CA MET A 418 -1.93 -1.97 21.85
C MET A 418 -1.07 -0.81 21.39
N LEU A 419 -1.62 0.39 21.36
CA LEU A 419 -1.11 1.54 20.65
C LEU A 419 -1.47 2.83 21.38
N MET A 420 -0.59 3.80 21.36
CA MET A 420 -0.85 5.15 21.82
C MET A 420 -0.36 6.19 20.81
N PHE A 421 -1.07 7.33 20.73
CA PHE A 421 -0.66 8.48 19.93
C PHE A 421 -0.60 9.75 20.76
N PHE A 422 0.43 10.53 20.57
CA PHE A 422 0.44 11.91 20.98
C PHE A 422 -0.34 12.76 19.98
N THR A 423 -1.42 13.38 20.44
CA THR A 423 -2.27 14.25 19.62
C THR A 423 -2.00 15.71 19.96
N SER A 424 -2.09 16.60 18.97
CA SER A 424 -1.95 18.05 19.20
C SER A 424 -3.15 18.56 19.99
N GLY A 425 -2.96 18.79 21.27
CA GLY A 425 -3.95 19.48 22.10
C GLY A 425 -4.02 20.96 21.77
N THR A 426 -5.19 21.56 21.93
CA THR A 426 -5.42 23.00 21.76
C THR A 426 -4.86 23.82 22.92
N SER A 427 -4.61 23.20 24.05
CA SER A 427 -4.22 23.83 25.33
C SER A 427 -2.72 23.78 25.66
N GLY A 428 -1.85 23.40 24.71
CA GLY A 428 -0.40 23.42 24.91
C GLY A 428 0.30 22.08 24.65
N TYR A 429 0.46 21.23 25.65
CA TYR A 429 1.17 19.96 25.50
C TYR A 429 0.30 18.87 24.82
N PRO A 430 0.89 17.98 24.01
CA PRO A 430 0.16 16.91 23.35
C PRO A 430 -0.49 15.95 24.36
N LYS A 431 -1.77 15.57 24.13
CA LYS A 431 -2.48 14.53 24.86
C LYS A 431 -2.02 13.15 24.36
N LEU A 432 -2.16 12.11 25.20
CA LEU A 432 -1.76 10.76 24.84
C LEU A 432 -2.99 9.85 24.76
N THR A 433 -3.54 9.66 23.56
CA THR A 433 -4.70 8.77 23.34
C THR A 433 -4.29 7.30 23.29
N MET A 434 -5.15 6.43 23.81
CA MET A 434 -4.93 4.99 23.91
C MET A 434 -5.85 4.21 22.99
N HIS A 435 -5.33 3.14 22.38
CA HIS A 435 -6.10 2.20 21.58
C HIS A 435 -5.83 0.76 22.00
N ASN A 436 -6.89 -0.02 22.10
CA ASN A 436 -6.80 -1.47 22.33
C ASN A 436 -6.65 -2.24 20.99
N TYR A 437 -6.54 -3.56 21.06
CA TYR A 437 -6.37 -4.39 19.85
C TYR A 437 -7.57 -4.33 18.90
N LYS A 438 -8.78 -4.05 19.40
CA LYS A 438 -10.00 -3.90 18.59
C LYS A 438 -9.96 -2.69 17.65
N TYR A 439 -9.08 -1.71 17.92
CA TYR A 439 -8.87 -0.55 17.05
C TYR A 439 -8.54 -0.95 15.62
N ALA A 440 -7.73 -2.00 15.44
CA ALA A 440 -7.37 -2.49 14.12
C ALA A 440 -8.60 -2.94 13.30
N LEU A 441 -9.57 -3.61 13.95
CA LEU A 441 -10.83 -4.04 13.30
C LEU A 441 -11.65 -2.85 12.80
N GLY A 442 -11.67 -1.75 13.58
CA GLY A 442 -12.35 -0.53 13.20
C GLY A 442 -11.85 0.10 11.90
N HIS A 443 -10.63 -0.22 11.45
CA HIS A 443 -10.11 0.25 10.15
C HIS A 443 -10.65 -0.52 8.94
N PHE A 444 -11.36 -1.60 9.13
CA PHE A 444 -11.92 -2.36 8.02
C PHE A 444 -12.80 -1.50 7.10
N HIS A 445 -13.76 -0.74 7.66
CA HIS A 445 -14.62 0.11 6.85
C HIS A 445 -13.86 1.26 6.18
N THR A 446 -12.84 1.81 6.84
CA THR A 446 -11.96 2.84 6.28
C THR A 446 -11.28 2.34 5.00
N ALA A 447 -10.71 1.14 5.05
CA ALA A 447 -10.01 0.58 3.89
C ALA A 447 -10.97 0.01 2.84
N ARG A 448 -11.92 -0.83 3.26
CA ARG A 448 -12.79 -1.57 2.33
C ARG A 448 -13.77 -0.67 1.60
N TYR A 449 -14.35 0.33 2.28
CA TYR A 449 -15.45 1.11 1.73
C TYR A 449 -15.09 2.57 1.44
N TRP A 450 -14.20 3.19 2.20
CA TRP A 450 -13.78 4.56 1.90
C TRP A 450 -12.58 4.60 0.96
N HIS A 451 -11.46 3.96 1.28
CA HIS A 451 -10.35 3.79 0.32
C HIS A 451 -10.73 2.87 -0.84
N SER A 452 -11.71 1.98 -0.63
CA SER A 452 -12.16 0.98 -1.61
C SER A 452 -11.01 0.12 -2.12
N VAL A 453 -10.18 -0.37 -1.19
CA VAL A 453 -9.03 -1.19 -1.55
C VAL A 453 -9.45 -2.51 -2.18
N ASP A 454 -8.73 -2.89 -3.23
CA ASP A 454 -8.87 -4.17 -3.89
C ASP A 454 -7.90 -5.17 -3.22
N PRO A 455 -8.36 -6.36 -2.82
CA PRO A 455 -7.47 -7.38 -2.26
C PRO A 455 -6.26 -7.75 -3.13
N ASP A 456 -6.38 -7.59 -4.43
CA ASP A 456 -5.30 -7.83 -5.39
C ASP A 456 -4.64 -6.53 -5.88
N GLY A 457 -5.09 -5.39 -5.35
CA GLY A 457 -4.58 -4.08 -5.68
C GLY A 457 -3.46 -3.62 -4.77
N LEU A 458 -2.93 -2.43 -5.09
CA LEU A 458 -1.89 -1.77 -4.35
C LEU A 458 -2.38 -0.38 -3.90
N HIS A 459 -2.46 -0.19 -2.58
CA HIS A 459 -2.90 1.06 -1.98
C HIS A 459 -1.73 1.95 -1.61
N PHE A 460 -1.79 3.22 -1.99
CA PHE A 460 -0.79 4.22 -1.63
C PHE A 460 -1.38 5.33 -0.76
N THR A 461 -1.01 5.39 0.51
CA THR A 461 -1.26 6.55 1.38
C THR A 461 0.02 7.37 1.57
N ILE A 462 -0.03 8.64 1.24
CA ILE A 462 1.10 9.56 1.39
C ILE A 462 1.07 10.13 2.82
N SER A 463 1.77 9.45 3.72
CA SER A 463 1.92 9.86 5.13
C SER A 463 3.20 9.24 5.71
N GLU A 464 3.80 9.89 6.70
CA GLU A 464 4.88 9.34 7.52
C GLU A 464 4.30 8.40 8.59
N THR A 465 5.04 7.36 8.99
CA THR A 465 4.59 6.35 9.96
C THR A 465 4.36 6.87 11.38
N GLY A 466 4.93 8.03 11.71
CA GLY A 466 4.72 8.71 12.98
C GLY A 466 3.32 9.31 13.19
N TRP A 467 2.47 9.30 12.18
CA TRP A 467 1.11 9.85 12.23
C TRP A 467 0.05 8.76 12.19
N ALA A 468 -1.04 8.95 12.92
CA ALA A 468 -2.18 8.04 12.92
C ALA A 468 -2.70 7.74 11.51
N LYS A 469 -2.69 8.73 10.61
CA LYS A 469 -3.09 8.58 9.19
C LYS A 469 -2.29 7.48 8.47
N ALA A 470 -1.05 7.21 8.83
CA ALA A 470 -0.29 6.11 8.25
C ALA A 470 -0.93 4.76 8.59
N LEU A 471 -1.43 4.57 9.79
CA LEU A 471 -2.09 3.33 10.19
C LEU A 471 -3.47 3.16 9.55
N TRP A 472 -4.13 4.28 9.18
CA TRP A 472 -5.37 4.26 8.40
C TRP A 472 -5.17 3.73 6.98
N GLY A 473 -4.01 4.00 6.37
CA GLY A 473 -3.78 3.71 4.97
C GLY A 473 -2.60 2.79 4.64
N LYS A 474 -1.82 2.33 5.64
CA LYS A 474 -0.62 1.53 5.36
C LYS A 474 -0.51 0.26 6.20
N LEU A 475 -1.51 -0.06 7.02
CA LEU A 475 -1.40 -1.22 7.91
C LEU A 475 -2.75 -1.91 8.12
N PHE A 476 -3.54 -1.47 9.09
CA PHE A 476 -4.63 -2.27 9.64
C PHE A 476 -5.71 -2.62 8.62
N GLY A 477 -6.44 -1.66 8.13
CA GLY A 477 -7.60 -1.90 7.28
C GLY A 477 -7.24 -2.52 5.94
N GLN A 478 -6.11 -2.11 5.35
CA GLN A 478 -5.62 -2.65 4.07
C GLN A 478 -5.32 -4.15 4.22
N TRP A 479 -4.59 -4.52 5.26
CA TRP A 479 -4.22 -5.91 5.49
C TRP A 479 -5.38 -6.78 5.98
N ILE A 480 -6.33 -6.23 6.77
CA ILE A 480 -7.59 -6.92 7.10
C ILE A 480 -8.38 -7.21 5.81
N SER A 481 -8.34 -6.28 4.83
CA SER A 481 -8.96 -6.46 3.52
C SER A 481 -8.09 -7.30 2.55
N GLU A 482 -6.97 -7.84 3.01
CA GLU A 482 -5.98 -8.63 2.24
C GLU A 482 -5.37 -7.85 1.05
N ALA A 483 -5.39 -6.50 1.09
CA ALA A 483 -4.79 -5.63 0.08
C ALA A 483 -3.35 -5.27 0.41
N ALA A 484 -2.49 -5.19 -0.60
CA ALA A 484 -1.11 -4.75 -0.42
C ALA A 484 -1.00 -3.24 -0.26
N THR A 485 0.06 -2.79 0.43
CA THR A 485 0.36 -1.37 0.61
C THR A 485 1.63 -0.96 -0.12
N PHE A 486 1.60 0.19 -0.77
CA PHE A 486 2.77 0.82 -1.37
C PHE A 486 3.38 1.83 -0.39
N VAL A 487 4.66 1.73 -0.15
CA VAL A 487 5.43 2.61 0.72
C VAL A 487 6.59 3.19 -0.06
N TYR A 488 6.56 4.48 -0.28
CA TYR A 488 7.66 5.22 -0.88
C TYR A 488 8.34 6.08 0.19
N ASP A 489 9.61 5.85 0.40
CA ASP A 489 10.40 6.62 1.35
C ASP A 489 10.96 7.87 0.67
N PHE A 490 10.77 9.02 1.30
CA PHE A 490 11.27 10.32 0.84
C PHE A 490 11.40 11.27 2.03
N ASP A 491 12.37 12.19 1.99
CA ASP A 491 12.54 13.19 3.03
C ASP A 491 11.55 14.34 2.87
N ARG A 492 11.44 14.89 1.67
CA ARG A 492 10.51 16.00 1.35
C ARG A 492 9.55 15.57 0.26
N PHE A 493 8.30 15.99 0.40
CA PHE A 493 7.30 15.78 -0.63
C PHE A 493 7.69 16.53 -1.90
N ASP A 494 7.84 15.77 -2.98
CA ASP A 494 8.02 16.28 -4.35
C ASP A 494 7.03 15.59 -5.28
N ALA A 495 6.05 16.35 -5.76
CA ALA A 495 5.02 15.84 -6.65
C ALA A 495 5.61 15.25 -7.95
N ALA A 496 6.68 15.85 -8.49
CA ALA A 496 7.32 15.37 -9.71
C ALA A 496 7.97 13.99 -9.55
N ARG A 497 8.42 13.63 -8.34
CA ARG A 497 8.95 12.30 -8.02
C ARG A 497 7.85 11.28 -7.69
N ILE A 498 6.76 11.73 -7.07
CA ILE A 498 5.71 10.83 -6.57
C ILE A 498 4.73 10.44 -7.68
N LEU A 499 4.33 11.38 -8.55
CA LEU A 499 3.35 11.13 -9.60
C LEU A 499 3.75 9.99 -10.55
N PRO A 500 5.00 9.85 -11.02
CA PRO A 500 5.41 8.71 -11.85
C PRO A 500 5.28 7.34 -11.17
N MET A 501 5.35 7.29 -9.81
CA MET A 501 5.24 6.04 -9.07
C MET A 501 3.84 5.43 -9.19
N ILE A 502 2.81 6.25 -9.46
CA ILE A 502 1.43 5.80 -9.61
C ILE A 502 1.31 4.82 -10.78
N ALA A 503 1.79 5.21 -11.94
CA ALA A 503 1.81 4.35 -13.13
C ALA A 503 2.80 3.20 -13.00
N LYS A 504 4.04 3.51 -12.59
CA LYS A 504 5.13 2.52 -12.48
C LYS A 504 4.75 1.30 -11.62
N TYR A 505 4.01 1.53 -10.55
CA TYR A 505 3.61 0.47 -9.60
C TYR A 505 2.14 0.08 -9.73
N HIS A 506 1.41 0.56 -10.73
CA HIS A 506 -0.01 0.29 -10.94
C HIS A 506 -0.83 0.51 -9.65
N ILE A 507 -0.66 1.68 -9.03
CA ILE A 507 -1.39 2.04 -7.81
C ILE A 507 -2.89 2.04 -8.10
N THR A 508 -3.65 1.24 -7.36
CA THR A 508 -5.09 1.10 -7.58
C THR A 508 -5.93 2.09 -6.77
N THR A 509 -5.45 2.48 -5.60
CA THR A 509 -6.11 3.47 -4.75
C THR A 509 -5.09 4.40 -4.10
N LEU A 510 -5.39 5.69 -4.06
CA LEU A 510 -4.49 6.74 -3.56
C LEU A 510 -5.16 7.49 -2.40
N CYS A 511 -4.41 7.74 -1.33
CA CYS A 511 -4.81 8.66 -0.27
C CYS A 511 -3.71 9.70 -0.04
N ALA A 512 -4.07 10.98 -0.13
CA ALA A 512 -3.14 12.08 0.15
C ALA A 512 -3.84 13.18 0.95
N PRO A 513 -3.12 13.89 1.85
CA PRO A 513 -3.64 15.09 2.49
C PRO A 513 -3.99 16.17 1.46
N PRO A 514 -4.97 17.05 1.72
CA PRO A 514 -5.31 18.16 0.85
C PRO A 514 -4.11 19.03 0.47
N THR A 515 -3.20 19.29 1.41
CA THR A 515 -1.96 20.03 1.15
C THR A 515 -1.09 19.38 0.07
N MET A 516 -0.97 18.05 0.07
CA MET A 516 -0.19 17.34 -0.96
C MET A 516 -0.92 17.30 -2.30
N LEU A 517 -2.24 17.15 -2.29
CA LEU A 517 -3.06 17.27 -3.52
C LEU A 517 -2.92 18.66 -4.15
N ARG A 518 -2.89 19.74 -3.35
CA ARG A 518 -2.58 21.11 -3.83
C ARG A 518 -1.21 21.20 -4.50
N MET A 519 -0.21 20.50 -3.99
CA MET A 519 1.10 20.45 -4.64
C MET A 519 1.08 19.66 -5.95
N MET A 520 0.29 18.58 -5.99
CA MET A 520 0.14 17.75 -7.21
C MET A 520 -0.52 18.55 -8.35
N ILE A 521 -1.60 19.28 -8.08
CA ILE A 521 -2.30 20.08 -9.12
C ILE A 521 -1.50 21.28 -9.65
N LYS A 522 -0.35 21.61 -9.03
CA LYS A 522 0.60 22.57 -9.59
C LYS A 522 1.47 21.98 -10.69
N GLN A 523 1.52 20.66 -10.79
CA GLN A 523 2.13 19.95 -11.93
C GLN A 523 1.13 19.86 -13.08
N ASP A 524 1.62 19.71 -14.28
CA ASP A 524 0.79 19.36 -15.44
C ASP A 524 0.40 17.89 -15.35
N LEU A 525 -0.74 17.62 -14.71
CA LEU A 525 -1.19 16.26 -14.44
C LEU A 525 -1.50 15.47 -15.72
N SER A 526 -1.73 16.14 -16.84
CA SER A 526 -1.96 15.45 -18.13
C SER A 526 -0.75 14.64 -18.64
N LYS A 527 0.43 14.89 -18.06
CA LYS A 527 1.67 14.16 -18.38
C LYS A 527 1.84 12.86 -17.60
N TYR A 528 0.95 12.58 -16.66
CA TYR A 528 1.05 11.41 -15.78
C TYR A 528 -0.12 10.47 -16.02
N ASP A 529 0.16 9.18 -15.97
CA ASP A 529 -0.86 8.14 -16.15
C ASP A 529 -1.50 7.76 -14.82
N PHE A 530 -2.82 7.97 -14.72
CA PHE A 530 -3.67 7.59 -13.59
C PHE A 530 -4.61 6.43 -13.92
N SER A 531 -4.44 5.75 -15.05
CA SER A 531 -5.38 4.73 -15.55
C SER A 531 -5.58 3.55 -14.59
N SER A 532 -4.56 3.23 -13.76
CA SER A 532 -4.66 2.20 -12.73
C SER A 532 -5.46 2.64 -11.50
N VAL A 533 -5.61 3.96 -11.27
CA VAL A 533 -6.24 4.49 -10.05
C VAL A 533 -7.76 4.43 -10.16
N LYS A 534 -8.38 3.66 -9.29
CA LYS A 534 -9.84 3.51 -9.21
C LYS A 534 -10.47 4.52 -8.23
N ARG A 535 -9.71 4.99 -7.24
CA ARG A 535 -10.21 5.87 -6.20
C ARG A 535 -9.12 6.73 -5.55
N VAL A 536 -9.44 8.01 -5.34
CA VAL A 536 -8.59 8.95 -4.60
C VAL A 536 -9.34 9.44 -3.37
N THR A 537 -8.71 9.34 -2.19
CA THR A 537 -9.30 9.76 -0.92
C THR A 537 -8.44 10.80 -0.23
N THR A 538 -9.07 11.62 0.60
CA THR A 538 -8.39 12.65 1.39
C THR A 538 -8.98 12.75 2.79
N ALA A 539 -8.16 13.08 3.77
CA ALA A 539 -8.58 13.36 5.14
C ALA A 539 -7.49 14.12 5.90
N GLY A 540 -7.85 14.62 7.09
CA GLY A 540 -6.93 15.28 8.03
C GLY A 540 -6.96 16.79 7.98
N GLU A 541 -7.40 17.35 6.87
CA GLU A 541 -7.77 18.74 6.64
C GLU A 541 -9.02 18.72 5.76
N ALA A 542 -9.83 19.76 5.75
CA ALA A 542 -10.94 19.85 4.84
C ALA A 542 -10.46 20.10 3.40
N LEU A 543 -11.09 19.45 2.43
CA LEU A 543 -10.73 19.54 1.03
C LEU A 543 -11.29 20.83 0.41
N ASN A 544 -10.40 21.65 -0.15
CA ASN A 544 -10.82 22.82 -0.92
C ASN A 544 -11.51 22.41 -2.22
N PRO A 545 -12.69 22.96 -2.54
CA PRO A 545 -13.43 22.65 -3.77
C PRO A 545 -12.65 22.91 -5.06
N GLU A 546 -11.76 23.88 -5.08
CA GLU A 546 -10.92 24.19 -6.25
C GLU A 546 -9.90 23.08 -6.51
N VAL A 547 -9.30 22.50 -5.45
CA VAL A 547 -8.38 21.35 -5.57
C VAL A 547 -9.13 20.16 -6.15
N PHE A 548 -10.37 19.93 -5.69
CA PHE A 548 -11.22 18.89 -6.24
C PHE A 548 -11.47 19.09 -7.73
N ARG A 549 -11.92 20.30 -8.14
CA ARG A 549 -12.23 20.60 -9.55
C ARG A 549 -11.01 20.42 -10.45
N LYS A 550 -9.88 21.09 -10.13
CA LYS A 550 -8.65 21.00 -10.94
C LYS A 550 -8.11 19.58 -11.07
N PHE A 551 -8.16 18.82 -9.99
CA PHE A 551 -7.71 17.42 -10.02
C PHE A 551 -8.61 16.58 -10.91
N LYS A 552 -9.94 16.73 -10.78
CA LYS A 552 -10.93 16.02 -11.58
C LYS A 552 -10.84 16.37 -13.05
N ASP A 553 -10.71 17.65 -13.39
CA ASP A 553 -10.60 18.12 -14.77
C ASP A 553 -9.34 17.57 -15.45
N ALA A 554 -8.23 17.48 -14.72
CA ALA A 554 -6.96 17.01 -15.26
C ALA A 554 -6.85 15.48 -15.35
N THR A 555 -7.49 14.72 -14.44
CA THR A 555 -7.32 13.27 -14.33
C THR A 555 -8.57 12.46 -14.59
N GLY A 556 -9.75 13.09 -14.61
CA GLY A 556 -11.06 12.42 -14.64
C GLY A 556 -11.48 11.82 -13.28
N LEU A 557 -10.59 11.80 -12.28
CA LEU A 557 -10.85 11.17 -10.99
C LEU A 557 -11.44 12.15 -9.97
N SER A 558 -12.43 11.69 -9.20
CA SER A 558 -12.97 12.43 -8.07
C SER A 558 -12.16 12.16 -6.80
N ILE A 559 -12.03 13.17 -5.94
CA ILE A 559 -11.43 13.03 -4.60
C ILE A 559 -12.56 12.85 -3.58
N TYR A 560 -12.46 11.84 -2.73
CA TYR A 560 -13.46 11.51 -1.73
C TYR A 560 -12.96 11.87 -0.33
N ASP A 561 -13.61 12.86 0.27
CA ASP A 561 -13.28 13.32 1.61
C ASP A 561 -13.75 12.34 2.69
N GLY A 562 -13.08 12.36 3.84
CA GLY A 562 -13.44 11.61 5.02
C GLY A 562 -12.90 12.26 6.28
N PHE A 563 -13.67 12.17 7.35
CA PHE A 563 -13.38 12.76 8.66
C PHE A 563 -13.14 11.68 9.71
N GLY A 564 -12.18 11.93 10.56
CA GLY A 564 -11.85 11.18 11.76
C GLY A 564 -10.63 11.79 12.43
N GLN A 565 -10.24 11.22 13.55
CA GLN A 565 -9.21 11.76 14.43
C GLN A 565 -8.14 10.71 14.74
N SER A 566 -7.09 11.11 15.48
CA SER A 566 -6.15 10.15 16.07
C SER A 566 -6.83 9.25 17.09
N GLU A 567 -7.89 9.73 17.70
CA GLU A 567 -8.75 9.08 18.69
C GLU A 567 -9.74 8.08 18.08
N SER A 568 -9.87 8.05 16.74
CA SER A 568 -10.86 7.22 16.05
C SER A 568 -10.31 6.65 14.74
N THR A 569 -11.09 5.77 14.11
CA THR A 569 -11.00 5.52 12.67
C THR A 569 -11.87 6.54 11.93
N MET A 570 -12.16 6.33 10.64
CA MET A 570 -13.03 7.24 9.90
C MET A 570 -14.45 7.23 10.50
N ILE A 571 -14.90 8.39 10.97
CA ILE A 571 -16.23 8.59 11.59
C ILE A 571 -17.27 8.92 10.52
N ILE A 572 -16.92 9.80 9.59
CA ILE A 572 -17.78 10.27 8.51
C ILE A 572 -16.99 10.15 7.20
N GLY A 573 -17.63 9.69 6.13
CA GLY A 573 -16.91 9.54 4.86
C GLY A 573 -17.80 9.34 3.63
N ASN A 574 -17.23 9.64 2.49
CA ASN A 574 -17.83 9.36 1.19
C ASN A 574 -17.49 7.90 0.81
N LEU A 575 -18.42 6.97 1.07
CA LEU A 575 -18.21 5.55 0.83
C LEU A 575 -18.33 5.19 -0.65
N ALA A 576 -17.62 4.16 -1.10
CA ALA A 576 -17.74 3.64 -2.46
C ALA A 576 -19.15 3.14 -2.73
N GLY A 577 -19.69 3.43 -3.92
CA GLY A 577 -21.06 3.10 -4.32
C GLY A 577 -22.15 4.02 -3.76
N ALA A 578 -21.84 4.86 -2.75
CA ALA A 578 -22.79 5.81 -2.19
C ALA A 578 -22.88 7.10 -3.04
N GLN A 579 -24.00 7.79 -2.95
CA GLN A 579 -24.13 9.15 -3.46
C GLN A 579 -23.14 10.06 -2.73
N THR A 580 -22.57 11.04 -3.41
CA THR A 580 -21.63 12.00 -2.85
C THR A 580 -22.05 13.43 -3.17
N LYS A 581 -21.76 14.37 -2.25
CA LYS A 581 -21.93 15.81 -2.47
C LYS A 581 -20.57 16.49 -2.35
N ILE A 582 -20.19 17.30 -3.33
CA ILE A 582 -18.91 18.00 -3.36
C ILE A 582 -18.83 18.99 -2.19
N GLY A 583 -17.75 18.95 -1.43
CA GLY A 583 -17.54 19.79 -0.24
C GLY A 583 -18.08 19.18 1.06
N SER A 584 -18.87 18.11 0.99
CA SER A 584 -19.31 17.36 2.15
C SER A 584 -18.26 16.31 2.55
N MET A 585 -18.10 16.08 3.87
CA MET A 585 -17.32 14.96 4.40
C MET A 585 -17.95 13.59 4.08
N GLY A 586 -19.22 13.55 3.62
CA GLY A 586 -19.98 12.32 3.39
C GLY A 586 -21.01 12.03 4.48
N LYS A 587 -21.28 10.75 4.72
CA LYS A 587 -22.25 10.25 5.71
C LYS A 587 -21.54 9.54 6.86
N ALA A 588 -22.24 9.36 7.97
CA ALA A 588 -21.76 8.62 9.13
C ALA A 588 -21.35 7.18 8.73
N ALA A 589 -20.23 6.72 9.22
CA ALA A 589 -19.77 5.35 9.02
C ALA A 589 -20.63 4.36 9.83
N PRO A 590 -20.99 3.19 9.28
CA PRO A 590 -21.95 2.27 9.90
C PRO A 590 -21.56 1.71 11.27
N ILE A 591 -20.28 1.87 11.66
CA ILE A 591 -19.80 1.41 12.98
C ILE A 591 -19.97 2.45 14.08
N TYR A 592 -20.34 3.69 13.74
CA TYR A 592 -20.48 4.79 14.70
C TYR A 592 -21.91 5.32 14.73
N ASP A 593 -22.40 5.55 15.95
CA ASP A 593 -23.63 6.26 16.19
C ASP A 593 -23.34 7.76 16.29
N VAL A 594 -23.31 8.46 15.13
CA VAL A 594 -22.91 9.86 15.03
C VAL A 594 -24.08 10.78 15.24
N VAL A 595 -23.94 11.69 16.20
CA VAL A 595 -24.92 12.71 16.54
C VAL A 595 -24.23 14.08 16.54
N LEU A 596 -24.95 15.12 16.16
CA LEU A 596 -24.49 16.51 16.36
C LEU A 596 -25.13 17.09 17.62
N MET A 597 -24.30 17.63 18.50
CA MET A 597 -24.70 18.11 19.83
C MET A 597 -24.52 19.62 19.95
N ASP A 598 -25.45 20.29 20.62
CA ASP A 598 -25.29 21.69 21.04
C ASP A 598 -24.33 21.81 22.25
N LYS A 599 -24.14 23.03 22.74
CA LYS A 599 -23.28 23.31 23.91
C LYS A 599 -23.79 22.73 25.24
N ASP A 600 -25.05 22.32 25.30
CA ASP A 600 -25.74 21.79 26.48
C ASP A 600 -25.95 20.25 26.37
N ASP A 601 -25.23 19.63 25.42
CA ASP A 601 -25.24 18.19 25.08
C ASP A 601 -26.64 17.70 24.64
N HIS A 602 -27.41 18.51 23.92
CA HIS A 602 -28.65 18.09 23.26
C HIS A 602 -28.43 17.92 21.75
N PRO A 603 -29.05 16.89 21.12
CA PRO A 603 -29.00 16.73 19.68
C PRO A 603 -29.58 17.94 18.94
N VAL A 604 -28.93 18.36 17.85
CA VAL A 604 -29.41 19.43 16.98
C VAL A 604 -30.10 18.88 15.73
N GLU A 605 -30.99 19.69 15.14
CA GLU A 605 -31.73 19.34 13.91
C GLU A 605 -30.86 19.54 12.64
N ALA A 606 -31.36 19.03 11.51
CA ALA A 606 -30.70 19.22 10.21
C ALA A 606 -30.60 20.72 9.87
N GLY A 607 -29.44 21.17 9.34
CA GLY A 607 -29.12 22.56 9.07
C GLY A 607 -28.49 23.32 10.23
N GLU A 608 -28.57 22.83 11.46
CA GLU A 608 -27.97 23.43 12.63
C GLU A 608 -26.54 22.93 12.84
N VAL A 609 -25.68 23.81 13.36
CA VAL A 609 -24.28 23.47 13.69
C VAL A 609 -24.20 22.87 15.08
N GLY A 610 -23.63 21.68 15.15
CA GLY A 610 -23.37 20.98 16.42
C GLY A 610 -21.97 20.36 16.46
N GLU A 611 -21.55 19.98 17.67
CA GLU A 611 -20.33 19.19 17.86
C GLU A 611 -20.57 17.73 17.41
N ILE A 612 -19.66 17.19 16.63
CA ILE A 612 -19.70 15.77 16.25
C ILE A 612 -19.45 14.93 17.51
N ALA A 613 -20.43 14.13 17.89
CA ALA A 613 -20.35 13.23 19.02
C ALA A 613 -20.67 11.80 18.59
N ILE A 614 -20.11 10.82 19.31
CA ILE A 614 -20.34 9.39 19.07
C ILE A 614 -21.07 8.80 20.26
N GLY A 615 -22.26 8.24 20.03
CA GLY A 615 -23.07 7.58 21.05
C GLY A 615 -22.41 6.33 21.60
N LEU A 616 -22.41 6.17 22.95
CA LEU A 616 -21.79 5.05 23.66
C LEU A 616 -22.81 4.11 24.33
N SER A 617 -24.11 4.30 24.06
CA SER A 617 -25.19 3.50 24.67
C SER A 617 -25.09 2.00 24.38
N LYS A 618 -24.44 1.61 23.28
CA LYS A 618 -24.18 0.22 22.88
C LYS A 618 -22.77 -0.27 23.24
N GLY A 619 -22.04 0.49 24.07
CA GLY A 619 -20.63 0.27 24.38
C GLY A 619 -19.69 1.07 23.44
N SER A 620 -18.39 1.06 23.76
CA SER A 620 -17.39 1.73 22.92
C SER A 620 -17.23 0.97 21.59
N PRO A 621 -17.43 1.62 20.42
CA PRO A 621 -17.27 0.96 19.13
C PRO A 621 -15.81 0.59 18.86
N CYS A 622 -15.60 -0.50 18.10
CA CYS A 622 -14.26 -0.82 17.59
C CYS A 622 -13.72 0.36 16.76
N GLY A 623 -12.48 0.76 17.04
CA GLY A 623 -11.86 1.88 16.34
C GLY A 623 -11.95 3.22 17.06
N LEU A 624 -12.70 3.32 18.18
CA LEU A 624 -12.67 4.47 19.07
C LEU A 624 -11.59 4.30 20.14
N THR A 625 -11.01 5.42 20.57
CA THR A 625 -10.06 5.46 21.69
C THR A 625 -10.69 4.90 22.98
N THR A 626 -9.85 4.29 23.81
CA THR A 626 -10.24 3.89 25.17
C THR A 626 -10.05 5.01 26.19
N GLY A 627 -9.59 6.17 25.73
CA GLY A 627 -9.38 7.36 26.55
C GLY A 627 -7.96 7.91 26.44
N TYR A 628 -7.69 8.95 27.24
CA TYR A 628 -6.39 9.60 27.34
C TYR A 628 -5.63 9.06 28.55
N TYR A 629 -4.37 8.68 28.31
CA TYR A 629 -3.51 8.10 29.33
C TYR A 629 -3.15 9.11 30.41
N ASP A 630 -3.41 8.75 31.67
CA ASP A 630 -3.12 9.56 32.84
C ASP A 630 -3.64 11.00 32.74
N ASP A 631 -4.91 11.13 32.32
CA ASP A 631 -5.59 12.41 32.12
C ASP A 631 -7.09 12.31 32.45
N ALA A 632 -7.39 12.30 33.75
CA ALA A 632 -8.76 12.08 34.24
C ALA A 632 -9.69 13.24 33.86
N GLU A 633 -9.19 14.47 33.84
CA GLU A 633 -9.97 15.66 33.50
C GLU A 633 -10.39 15.64 32.02
N GLU A 634 -9.44 15.38 31.14
CA GLU A 634 -9.73 15.26 29.70
C GLU A 634 -10.66 14.09 29.40
N ASN A 635 -10.48 12.95 30.08
CA ASN A 635 -11.39 11.82 29.93
C ASN A 635 -12.82 12.16 30.36
N ALA A 636 -12.99 12.85 31.50
CA ALA A 636 -14.30 13.29 31.97
C ALA A 636 -14.96 14.29 30.97
N TYR A 637 -14.15 15.15 30.35
CA TYR A 637 -14.64 16.09 29.36
C TYR A 637 -15.01 15.44 28.04
N ALA A 638 -14.13 14.56 27.51
CA ALA A 638 -14.33 13.91 26.21
C ALA A 638 -15.43 12.85 26.23
N PHE A 639 -15.64 12.17 27.36
CA PHE A 639 -16.63 11.08 27.49
C PHE A 639 -17.82 11.47 28.40
N ARG A 640 -18.32 12.69 28.22
CA ARG A 640 -19.45 13.20 29.02
C ARG A 640 -20.81 12.80 28.44
N SER A 641 -21.83 12.83 29.23
CA SER A 641 -23.25 12.67 28.85
C SER A 641 -23.57 11.37 28.06
N GLY A 642 -22.71 10.34 28.12
CA GLY A 642 -22.87 9.09 27.38
C GLY A 642 -22.41 9.12 25.92
N TYR A 643 -21.63 10.13 25.57
CA TYR A 643 -21.06 10.34 24.23
C TYR A 643 -19.56 10.57 24.31
N TYR A 644 -18.84 10.21 23.22
CA TYR A 644 -17.50 10.71 22.97
C TYR A 644 -17.61 11.98 22.13
N HIS A 645 -17.06 13.07 22.62
CA HIS A 645 -17.07 14.39 22.02
C HIS A 645 -15.77 14.66 21.26
N THR A 646 -15.88 14.94 19.95
CA THR A 646 -14.70 15.10 19.09
C THR A 646 -14.03 16.47 19.20
N GLY A 647 -14.75 17.49 19.68
CA GLY A 647 -14.32 18.89 19.62
C GLY A 647 -14.37 19.49 18.22
N ASP A 648 -14.90 18.78 17.22
CA ASP A 648 -15.08 19.26 15.85
C ASP A 648 -16.55 19.58 15.60
N LEU A 649 -16.82 20.69 14.92
CA LEU A 649 -18.17 21.15 14.58
C LEU A 649 -18.52 20.84 13.13
N ALA A 650 -19.75 20.43 12.94
CA ALA A 650 -20.35 20.22 11.62
C ALA A 650 -21.83 20.61 11.64
N TRP A 651 -22.43 20.68 10.46
CA TRP A 651 -23.88 20.63 10.31
C TRP A 651 -24.25 19.49 9.36
N LYS A 652 -25.49 19.02 9.44
CA LYS A 652 -25.99 17.91 8.64
C LYS A 652 -27.13 18.42 7.77
N ASP A 653 -27.13 18.07 6.48
CA ASP A 653 -28.23 18.41 5.58
C ASP A 653 -29.38 17.40 5.66
N GLU A 654 -30.48 17.64 4.93
CA GLU A 654 -31.69 16.84 4.89
C GLU A 654 -31.46 15.41 4.31
N ASP A 655 -30.37 15.21 3.57
CA ASP A 655 -29.96 13.92 2.99
C ASP A 655 -28.91 13.19 3.84
N ASP A 656 -28.69 13.63 5.09
CA ASP A 656 -27.72 13.10 6.05
C ASP A 656 -26.24 13.26 5.63
N PHE A 657 -25.91 14.26 4.80
CA PHE A 657 -24.52 14.62 4.55
C PHE A 657 -24.01 15.60 5.58
N TYR A 658 -22.78 15.38 6.06
CA TYR A 658 -22.13 16.22 7.05
C TYR A 658 -21.18 17.21 6.39
N TRP A 659 -21.22 18.46 6.87
CA TRP A 659 -20.43 19.57 6.37
C TRP A 659 -19.57 20.13 7.48
N TYR A 660 -18.25 20.14 7.29
CA TYR A 660 -17.29 20.59 8.29
C TYR A 660 -17.33 22.09 8.49
N VAL A 661 -17.34 22.52 9.76
CA VAL A 661 -17.32 23.97 10.13
C VAL A 661 -15.97 24.36 10.70
N GLY A 662 -15.39 23.57 11.59
CA GLY A 662 -14.12 23.86 12.24
C GLY A 662 -13.99 23.18 13.61
N ARG A 663 -12.89 23.44 14.30
CA ARG A 663 -12.76 23.09 15.70
C ARG A 663 -13.66 23.97 16.56
N ALA A 664 -14.20 23.42 17.64
CA ALA A 664 -15.05 24.18 18.57
C ALA A 664 -14.29 25.36 19.23
N ASP A 665 -12.98 25.17 19.45
CA ASP A 665 -12.07 26.16 20.02
C ASP A 665 -11.50 27.17 18.99
N ASP A 666 -11.55 26.87 17.68
CA ASP A 666 -11.14 27.76 16.60
C ASP A 666 -12.28 28.67 16.09
N VAL A 667 -13.53 28.40 16.50
CA VAL A 667 -14.69 29.19 16.05
C VAL A 667 -14.63 30.61 16.54
N ILE A 668 -14.73 31.56 15.61
CA ILE A 668 -14.68 33.01 15.87
C ILE A 668 -16.06 33.49 16.35
N LYS A 669 -16.11 34.08 17.52
CA LYS A 669 -17.35 34.61 18.13
C LYS A 669 -17.43 36.13 17.90
N SER A 670 -17.97 36.53 16.76
CA SER A 670 -18.07 37.97 16.37
C SER A 670 -19.51 38.45 16.43
N SER A 671 -19.78 39.43 17.28
CA SER A 671 -21.12 40.03 17.42
C SER A 671 -22.26 39.01 17.57
N GLY A 672 -22.02 37.89 18.30
CA GLY A 672 -22.99 36.83 18.49
C GLY A 672 -23.00 35.75 17.41
N TYR A 673 -22.37 35.99 16.27
CA TYR A 673 -22.20 35.00 15.23
C TYR A 673 -21.09 34.00 15.56
N ARG A 674 -21.29 32.74 15.16
CA ARG A 674 -20.28 31.67 15.23
C ARG A 674 -19.75 31.45 13.82
N ILE A 675 -18.51 31.86 13.58
CA ILE A 675 -17.92 31.88 12.25
C ILE A 675 -16.83 30.80 12.18
N GLY A 676 -16.99 29.83 11.31
CA GLY A 676 -15.99 28.80 11.03
C GLY A 676 -14.84 29.38 10.19
N PRO A 677 -13.58 29.25 10.67
CA PRO A 677 -12.44 29.78 9.90
C PRO A 677 -12.29 29.14 8.52
N PHE A 678 -12.62 27.86 8.41
CA PHE A 678 -12.42 27.06 7.20
C PHE A 678 -13.23 27.58 5.99
N GLU A 679 -14.47 27.97 6.19
CA GLU A 679 -15.31 28.54 5.12
C GLU A 679 -14.66 29.78 4.48
N ILE A 680 -14.10 30.65 5.32
CA ILE A 680 -13.44 31.87 4.86
C ILE A 680 -12.10 31.56 4.18
N GLU A 681 -11.32 30.61 4.75
CA GLU A 681 -10.08 30.14 4.15
C GLU A 681 -10.33 29.61 2.74
N ASN A 682 -11.40 28.82 2.53
CA ASN A 682 -11.74 28.29 1.22
C ASN A 682 -12.03 29.37 0.19
N VAL A 683 -12.81 30.37 0.55
CA VAL A 683 -13.15 31.49 -0.35
C VAL A 683 -11.91 32.31 -0.69
N ILE A 684 -11.08 32.65 0.31
CA ILE A 684 -9.83 33.38 0.06
C ILE A 684 -8.87 32.61 -0.84
N MET A 685 -8.82 31.31 -0.69
CA MET A 685 -7.95 30.42 -1.49
C MET A 685 -8.38 30.32 -2.97
N GLU A 686 -9.56 30.76 -3.35
CA GLU A 686 -10.01 30.87 -4.75
C GLU A 686 -9.30 31.98 -5.53
N LEU A 687 -8.76 32.97 -4.80
CA LEU A 687 -8.04 34.10 -5.40
C LEU A 687 -6.69 33.62 -5.99
N PRO A 688 -6.39 33.90 -7.26
CA PRO A 688 -5.26 33.29 -7.99
C PRO A 688 -3.88 33.66 -7.42
N TYR A 689 -3.81 34.77 -6.69
CA TYR A 689 -2.57 35.24 -6.07
C TYR A 689 -2.36 34.77 -4.64
N VAL A 690 -3.30 33.96 -4.07
CA VAL A 690 -3.19 33.42 -2.73
C VAL A 690 -2.52 32.03 -2.80
N LEU A 691 -1.42 31.86 -2.08
CA LEU A 691 -0.71 30.59 -1.96
C LEU A 691 -1.23 29.78 -0.79
N GLU A 692 -1.40 30.43 0.37
CA GLU A 692 -1.91 29.84 1.61
C GLU A 692 -2.72 30.90 2.39
N CYS A 693 -3.70 30.45 3.13
CA CYS A 693 -4.49 31.28 4.01
C CYS A 693 -4.78 30.57 5.33
N GLY A 694 -4.63 31.29 6.44
CA GLY A 694 -5.07 30.85 7.75
C GLY A 694 -5.93 31.92 8.38
N VAL A 695 -7.12 31.55 8.85
CA VAL A 695 -8.09 32.45 9.48
C VAL A 695 -8.16 32.19 10.98
N SER A 696 -8.10 33.24 11.76
CA SER A 696 -8.16 33.17 13.22
C SER A 696 -9.01 34.33 13.81
N ALA A 697 -9.33 34.22 15.08
CA ALA A 697 -9.94 35.30 15.83
C ALA A 697 -8.90 36.36 16.19
N ALA A 698 -9.30 37.65 16.13
CA ALA A 698 -8.57 38.74 16.76
C ALA A 698 -9.48 39.47 17.75
N PRO A 699 -8.98 39.93 18.91
CA PRO A 699 -9.79 40.66 19.88
C PRO A 699 -10.33 41.98 19.28
N ASP A 700 -11.58 42.32 19.64
CA ASP A 700 -12.24 43.58 19.25
C ASP A 700 -13.09 44.09 20.43
N GLU A 701 -12.94 45.36 20.79
CA GLU A 701 -13.59 45.93 21.97
C GLU A 701 -15.13 45.98 21.85
N VAL A 702 -15.66 46.07 20.63
CA VAL A 702 -17.11 46.20 20.39
C VAL A 702 -17.75 44.86 20.09
N ARG A 703 -17.03 43.99 19.37
CA ARG A 703 -17.57 42.73 18.85
C ARG A 703 -17.11 41.49 19.60
N GLY A 704 -16.24 41.67 20.61
CA GLY A 704 -15.55 40.59 21.31
C GLY A 704 -14.40 40.05 20.47
N GLN A 705 -14.71 39.53 19.28
CA GLN A 705 -13.72 39.04 18.31
C GLN A 705 -14.09 39.48 16.88
N VAL A 706 -13.10 39.58 16.02
CA VAL A 706 -13.27 39.79 14.58
C VAL A 706 -12.43 38.77 13.79
N VAL A 707 -12.84 38.55 12.55
CA VAL A 707 -12.13 37.68 11.62
C VAL A 707 -10.81 38.33 11.18
N LYS A 708 -9.71 37.58 11.35
CA LYS A 708 -8.38 37.96 10.87
C LYS A 708 -7.92 36.88 9.87
N ALA A 709 -7.54 37.31 8.66
CA ALA A 709 -6.95 36.46 7.62
C ALA A 709 -5.43 36.73 7.54
N SER A 710 -4.64 35.67 7.71
CA SER A 710 -3.19 35.68 7.47
C SER A 710 -2.93 34.98 6.15
N ILE A 711 -2.37 35.67 5.17
CA ILE A 711 -2.28 35.25 3.78
C ILE A 711 -0.82 35.19 3.34
N VAL A 712 -0.43 34.06 2.69
CA VAL A 712 0.84 33.93 1.96
C VAL A 712 0.52 34.13 0.48
N LEU A 713 1.20 35.12 -0.15
CA LEU A 713 1.01 35.39 -1.57
C LEU A 713 1.88 34.52 -2.48
N VAL A 714 1.41 34.29 -3.70
CA VAL A 714 2.21 33.69 -4.75
C VAL A 714 3.41 34.58 -5.07
N LYS A 715 4.58 33.96 -5.31
CA LYS A 715 5.82 34.69 -5.60
C LYS A 715 5.64 35.66 -6.78
N GLY A 716 5.97 36.91 -6.57
CA GLY A 716 5.84 37.97 -7.56
C GLY A 716 4.57 38.83 -7.40
N THR A 717 3.72 38.54 -6.42
CA THR A 717 2.59 39.39 -6.02
C THR A 717 3.03 40.33 -4.90
N GLU A 718 2.87 41.63 -5.07
CA GLU A 718 3.23 42.63 -4.07
C GLU A 718 2.06 42.86 -3.10
N PRO A 719 2.29 42.79 -1.76
CA PRO A 719 1.26 43.09 -0.79
C PRO A 719 0.89 44.59 -0.80
N GLY A 720 -0.39 44.89 -0.58
CA GLY A 720 -0.83 46.28 -0.52
C GLY A 720 -2.31 46.44 -0.16
N ASP A 721 -2.71 47.66 0.17
CA ASP A 721 -4.08 48.03 0.60
C ASP A 721 -5.15 47.69 -0.46
N ALA A 722 -4.76 47.65 -1.74
CA ALA A 722 -5.67 47.24 -2.83
C ALA A 722 -6.04 45.78 -2.72
N LEU A 723 -5.05 44.88 -2.47
CA LEU A 723 -5.31 43.46 -2.26
C LEU A 723 -6.09 43.19 -0.97
N VAL A 724 -5.85 43.95 0.10
CA VAL A 724 -6.65 43.89 1.34
C VAL A 724 -8.12 44.12 1.04
N LYS A 725 -8.44 45.17 0.31
CA LYS A 725 -9.82 45.52 -0.08
C LYS A 725 -10.43 44.45 -0.99
N GLU A 726 -9.69 43.97 -1.98
CA GLU A 726 -10.13 42.93 -2.89
C GLU A 726 -10.50 41.63 -2.15
N VAL A 727 -9.63 41.18 -1.22
CA VAL A 727 -9.92 39.99 -0.37
C VAL A 727 -11.18 40.22 0.46
N GLN A 728 -11.32 41.42 1.07
CA GLN A 728 -12.49 41.74 1.90
C GLN A 728 -13.80 41.75 1.10
N GLU A 729 -13.81 42.39 -0.08
CA GLU A 729 -14.97 42.43 -0.94
C GLU A 729 -15.28 41.05 -1.52
N TYR A 730 -14.25 40.31 -1.97
CA TYR A 730 -14.46 38.94 -2.48
C TYR A 730 -15.13 38.05 -1.46
N VAL A 731 -14.68 38.05 -0.20
CA VAL A 731 -15.31 37.28 0.87
C VAL A 731 -16.73 37.71 1.14
N LYS A 732 -17.03 39.05 1.13
CA LYS A 732 -18.40 39.55 1.31
C LYS A 732 -19.36 39.08 0.21
N GLU A 733 -18.89 39.03 -1.02
CA GLU A 733 -19.69 38.62 -2.18
C GLU A 733 -19.96 37.11 -2.23
N HIS A 734 -19.02 36.30 -1.69
CA HIS A 734 -19.07 34.85 -1.77
C HIS A 734 -19.48 34.16 -0.46
N THR A 735 -19.66 34.93 0.63
CA THR A 735 -20.13 34.43 1.93
C THR A 735 -21.16 35.37 2.52
N ALA A 736 -21.69 35.04 3.70
CA ALA A 736 -22.49 35.98 4.43
C ALA A 736 -21.65 37.24 4.82
N PRO A 737 -22.16 38.48 4.62
CA PRO A 737 -21.39 39.72 4.77
C PRO A 737 -20.66 39.88 6.11
N TYR A 738 -21.19 39.30 7.20
CA TYR A 738 -20.56 39.38 8.52
C TYR A 738 -19.30 38.54 8.67
N LYS A 739 -19.03 37.61 7.72
CA LYS A 739 -17.88 36.70 7.74
C LYS A 739 -16.60 37.28 7.17
N TYR A 740 -16.64 38.44 6.51
CA TYR A 740 -15.47 39.03 5.88
C TYR A 740 -14.34 39.32 6.87
N PRO A 741 -13.06 39.13 6.50
CA PRO A 741 -11.94 39.44 7.38
C PRO A 741 -11.77 40.93 7.55
N ARG A 742 -11.95 41.42 8.80
CA ARG A 742 -11.71 42.82 9.11
C ARG A 742 -10.22 43.16 9.17
N ILE A 743 -9.41 42.14 9.46
CA ILE A 743 -7.96 42.24 9.49
C ILE A 743 -7.40 41.29 8.45
N VAL A 744 -6.61 41.82 7.51
CA VAL A 744 -5.87 41.02 6.53
C VAL A 744 -4.39 41.31 6.69
N VAL A 745 -3.59 40.28 6.88
CA VAL A 745 -2.13 40.39 7.07
C VAL A 745 -1.44 39.50 6.06
N PHE A 746 -0.50 40.03 5.30
CA PHE A 746 0.36 39.24 4.43
C PHE A 746 1.60 38.77 5.17
N LYS A 747 1.93 37.49 5.05
CA LYS A 747 3.06 36.81 5.71
C LYS A 747 3.90 36.05 4.69
N GLU A 748 5.20 35.85 4.98
CA GLU A 748 6.07 35.05 4.16
C GLU A 748 5.75 33.54 4.31
N SER A 749 5.32 33.10 5.49
CA SER A 749 4.89 31.75 5.81
C SER A 749 3.90 31.77 6.98
N LEU A 750 3.08 30.70 7.05
CA LEU A 750 2.19 30.47 8.20
C LEU A 750 2.82 29.50 9.19
N PRO A 751 2.60 29.68 10.51
CA PRO A 751 3.02 28.71 11.51
C PRO A 751 2.25 27.40 11.31
N LYS A 752 2.98 26.29 11.31
CA LYS A 752 2.42 24.96 11.08
C LYS A 752 2.89 23.96 12.14
N THR A 753 2.04 23.00 12.42
CA THR A 753 2.45 21.81 13.18
C THR A 753 3.43 20.98 12.34
N ALA A 754 4.12 20.04 12.97
CA ALA A 754 4.95 19.08 12.26
C ALA A 754 4.17 18.25 11.21
N SER A 755 2.84 18.12 11.34
CA SER A 755 1.97 17.49 10.35
C SER A 755 1.56 18.39 9.18
N GLY A 756 1.98 19.66 9.16
CA GLY A 756 1.65 20.63 8.13
C GLY A 756 0.36 21.43 8.37
N LYS A 757 -0.37 21.18 9.47
CA LYS A 757 -1.59 21.90 9.82
C LYS A 757 -1.26 23.32 10.33
N ILE A 758 -2.05 24.28 9.92
CA ILE A 758 -1.91 25.67 10.38
C ILE A 758 -2.22 25.76 11.88
N GLN A 759 -1.29 26.35 12.64
CA GLN A 759 -1.46 26.64 14.06
C GLN A 759 -2.16 28.01 14.22
N ARG A 760 -3.50 28.00 14.24
CA ARG A 760 -4.31 29.23 14.26
C ARG A 760 -4.09 30.08 15.50
N ASN A 761 -3.75 29.47 16.62
CA ASN A 761 -3.39 30.17 17.86
C ASN A 761 -2.10 30.99 17.77
N LEU A 762 -1.29 30.81 16.71
CA LEU A 762 -0.05 31.56 16.46
C LEU A 762 -0.17 32.52 15.27
N LEU A 763 -1.35 32.70 14.70
CA LEU A 763 -1.59 33.60 13.56
C LEU A 763 -1.68 35.12 13.95
#